data_4d91fbe73c408bac5be19f100cc7f101
#
_entry.id   4d91fbe73c408bac5be19f100cc7f101
#
_cell.length_a   1.000
_cell.length_b   1.000
_cell.length_c   1.000
_cell.angle_alpha   90.00
_cell.angle_beta   90.00
_cell.angle_gamma   90.00
#
_symmetry.space_group_name_H-M   'P 1'
#
loop_
_entity.id
_entity.type
_entity.pdbx_description
1 polymer ?
#
loop_
_entity_poly.entity_id
_entity_poly.type
_entity_poly.pdbx_seq_one_letter_code
_entity_poly.pdbx_strand_id
1 'polypeptide(L)'
;MKISYRPEIDGLRALAVLFVILYHTKFRFLDYELFKGGFIGVDIFFVISGYLITSIIIKDLYFNNSFSFKYFYERRIRRILPVLLLVILTSFIFAWFFLLPGNFIDFSKSSLYSLGFSSNFYFWYSGQQYGAESGFLKPLLHTWSLSVEEQYYIIFPLIFVIVFKYFKKHIIYFLIISLMISLCIADWGSKNYPSFNFYVLPTRGWELLAGSILSYFEIKNGHRSKNQALIFILPKIGLVLVLLSFFFFNDRMYHPSFYSIIPIIGICLIIWFSNKHELTFRIFSTRLMVGIGLISYSLYLWHYPIFVFDRIIEFSDGSINKKIFLGVSLFLISIFSFYIVEKPARNSKYKFRIIISIILIFYSIIIILNNKVIENNGFKNRFPKILDFRAKEILRDPVSFIRCNGDETSIEKTCYFNRSSNKKVYLVGDSHNWNIMPDLKRKLVDKDYQFITLVYKACFYFPKFYQVNTKTKKLNPDCNIESQYKILSKVNDATIIFFGRLPLYLDRNYFDNTEGGKETGIWDRLFVPKIKGLTIEDTFKTNVLELAKKNKIILIYPYPEAGWHIPKRILNLSKKDNNNNEKYLIPKNYITTSHDVYKERARSSFKLLDSIEGKNIHRIYPDKLFCNTIIKDRCLTHDDENMFYIDDDHPSTKAAEMINNLIMREINLN
;
A
#
# COMPACT_ATOMS: atom_id res chain seq x y z
N MET A 1 24.71 29.82 26.10
CA MET A 1 25.58 28.71 25.58
C MET A 1 25.20 28.40 24.14
N LYS A 2 26.07 28.67 23.16
CA LYS A 2 25.85 28.14 21.81
C LYS A 2 26.07 26.61 21.86
N ILE A 3 25.04 25.78 21.66
CA ILE A 3 25.30 24.36 21.42
C ILE A 3 26.14 24.31 20.13
N SER A 4 27.33 23.74 20.24
CA SER A 4 28.25 23.56 19.10
C SER A 4 27.54 22.71 18.03
N TYR A 5 27.82 22.98 16.77
CA TYR A 5 27.40 22.15 15.66
C TYR A 5 27.81 20.68 15.89
N ARG A 6 26.92 19.76 15.63
CA ARG A 6 27.09 18.33 15.87
C ARG A 6 27.09 17.56 14.53
N PRO A 7 28.28 17.39 13.90
CA PRO A 7 28.39 16.75 12.59
C PRO A 7 27.92 15.28 12.60
N GLU A 8 28.05 14.59 13.73
CA GLU A 8 27.59 13.21 13.89
C GLU A 8 26.06 13.06 13.79
N ILE A 9 25.29 14.10 14.05
CA ILE A 9 23.82 14.08 13.84
C ILE A 9 23.50 14.07 12.33
N ASP A 10 24.25 14.84 11.53
CA ASP A 10 24.10 14.77 10.08
C ASP A 10 24.53 13.39 9.55
N GLY A 11 25.61 12.81 10.11
CA GLY A 11 26.01 11.45 9.80
C GLY A 11 24.96 10.38 10.17
N LEU A 12 24.26 10.54 11.28
CA LEU A 12 23.12 9.66 11.64
C LEU A 12 21.94 9.83 10.67
N ARG A 13 21.69 11.04 10.17
CA ARG A 13 20.69 11.26 9.11
C ARG A 13 21.09 10.59 7.80
N ALA A 14 22.41 10.56 7.49
CA ALA A 14 22.91 9.80 6.35
C ALA A 14 22.65 8.30 6.52
N LEU A 15 22.96 7.74 7.67
CA LEU A 15 22.67 6.32 7.96
C LEU A 15 21.19 6.02 7.78
N ALA A 16 20.32 6.85 8.36
CA ALA A 16 18.86 6.68 8.30
C ALA A 16 18.34 6.71 6.86
N VAL A 17 18.74 7.69 6.04
CA VAL A 17 18.28 7.75 4.64
C VAL A 17 18.81 6.62 3.80
N LEU A 18 20.06 6.19 3.99
CA LEU A 18 20.64 5.05 3.29
C LEU A 18 19.89 3.75 3.62
N PHE A 19 19.51 3.53 4.88
CA PHE A 19 18.69 2.37 5.28
C PHE A 19 17.35 2.36 4.56
N VAL A 20 16.65 3.50 4.52
CA VAL A 20 15.37 3.64 3.82
C VAL A 20 15.53 3.38 2.31
N ILE A 21 16.57 3.94 1.68
CA ILE A 21 16.83 3.74 0.25
C ILE A 21 17.08 2.25 -0.03
N LEU A 22 17.98 1.61 0.72
CA LEU A 22 18.32 0.19 0.55
C LEU A 22 17.10 -0.72 0.74
N TYR A 23 16.26 -0.45 1.73
CA TYR A 23 15.00 -1.17 1.93
C TYR A 23 14.08 -1.10 0.69
N HIS A 24 13.95 0.06 0.07
CA HIS A 24 13.07 0.26 -1.07
C HIS A 24 13.66 -0.23 -2.40
N THR A 25 14.97 -0.52 -2.49
CA THR A 25 15.57 -1.19 -3.66
C THR A 25 15.13 -2.64 -3.80
N LYS A 26 14.65 -3.27 -2.72
CA LYS A 26 14.34 -4.71 -2.65
C LYS A 26 15.48 -5.57 -3.20
N PHE A 27 16.70 -5.20 -2.84
CA PHE A 27 17.90 -5.88 -3.32
C PHE A 27 17.96 -7.31 -2.79
N ARG A 28 18.13 -8.28 -3.71
CA ARG A 28 18.30 -9.71 -3.39
C ARG A 28 19.70 -10.17 -3.75
N PHE A 29 20.28 -10.98 -2.88
CA PHE A 29 21.52 -11.67 -3.12
C PHE A 29 21.30 -13.16 -2.80
N LEU A 30 21.56 -14.05 -3.76
CA LEU A 30 21.27 -15.48 -3.66
C LEU A 30 19.85 -15.76 -3.12
N ASP A 31 18.85 -15.09 -3.71
CA ASP A 31 17.42 -15.15 -3.33
C ASP A 31 17.06 -14.60 -1.94
N TYR A 32 18.04 -14.16 -1.15
CA TYR A 32 17.78 -13.50 0.13
C TYR A 32 17.67 -11.99 -0.04
N GLU A 33 16.59 -11.41 0.46
CA GLU A 33 16.42 -9.94 0.58
C GLU A 33 17.26 -9.46 1.77
N LEU A 34 18.35 -8.71 1.49
CA LEU A 34 19.35 -8.37 2.50
C LEU A 34 18.91 -7.26 3.48
N PHE A 35 18.13 -6.28 3.02
CA PHE A 35 17.90 -5.05 3.78
C PHE A 35 16.45 -4.93 4.30
N LYS A 36 15.90 -6.04 4.80
CA LYS A 36 14.49 -6.10 5.23
C LYS A 36 14.15 -5.14 6.38
N GLY A 37 15.08 -4.88 7.27
CA GLY A 37 14.90 -3.97 8.41
C GLY A 37 15.14 -2.49 8.12
N GLY A 38 15.41 -2.11 6.86
CA GLY A 38 15.76 -0.72 6.53
C GLY A 38 14.66 0.32 6.78
N PHE A 39 13.42 -0.11 6.99
CA PHE A 39 12.33 0.77 7.41
C PHE A 39 12.58 1.46 8.76
N ILE A 40 13.44 0.89 9.65
CA ILE A 40 13.87 1.53 10.91
C ILE A 40 14.58 2.87 10.69
N GLY A 41 15.05 3.16 9.47
CA GLY A 41 15.61 4.46 9.13
C GLY A 41 14.61 5.61 9.39
N VAL A 42 13.30 5.36 9.27
CA VAL A 42 12.25 6.33 9.61
C VAL A 42 12.22 6.56 11.12
N ASP A 43 12.32 5.49 11.93
CA ASP A 43 12.34 5.58 13.39
C ASP A 43 13.54 6.40 13.87
N ILE A 44 14.71 6.19 13.23
CA ILE A 44 15.92 6.98 13.47
C ILE A 44 15.67 8.47 13.16
N PHE A 45 15.02 8.78 12.03
CA PHE A 45 14.67 10.17 11.71
C PHE A 45 13.76 10.78 12.76
N PHE A 46 12.78 10.05 13.26
CA PHE A 46 11.87 10.54 14.30
C PHE A 46 12.61 10.89 15.60
N VAL A 47 13.53 10.05 16.07
CA VAL A 47 14.36 10.38 17.25
C VAL A 47 15.19 11.65 17.01
N ILE A 48 15.87 11.74 15.86
CA ILE A 48 16.68 12.92 15.52
C ILE A 48 15.81 14.18 15.44
N SER A 49 14.64 14.09 14.85
CA SER A 49 13.68 15.19 14.70
C SER A 49 13.16 15.66 16.04
N GLY A 50 12.75 14.74 16.92
CA GLY A 50 12.36 15.07 18.29
C GLY A 50 13.47 15.75 19.06
N TYR A 51 14.70 15.24 18.97
CA TYR A 51 15.88 15.85 19.60
C TYR A 51 16.15 17.28 19.10
N LEU A 52 16.17 17.51 17.78
CA LEU A 52 16.48 18.81 17.20
C LEU A 52 15.40 19.85 17.47
N ILE A 53 14.13 19.49 17.31
CA ILE A 53 12.99 20.40 17.52
C ILE A 53 12.92 20.83 18.98
N THR A 54 13.03 19.87 19.89
CA THR A 54 13.00 20.15 21.32
C THR A 54 14.19 21.01 21.74
N SER A 55 15.38 20.77 21.15
CA SER A 55 16.57 21.63 21.39
C SER A 55 16.31 23.09 21.01
N ILE A 56 15.63 23.34 19.89
CA ILE A 56 15.28 24.70 19.45
C ILE A 56 14.31 25.36 20.45
N ILE A 57 13.23 24.66 20.80
CA ILE A 57 12.18 25.19 21.68
C ILE A 57 12.73 25.49 23.08
N ILE A 58 13.46 24.52 23.65
CA ILE A 58 14.00 24.66 25.01
C ILE A 58 15.02 25.78 25.08
N LYS A 59 15.88 25.92 24.08
CA LYS A 59 16.84 27.02 24.05
C LYS A 59 16.17 28.39 24.04
N ASP A 60 15.18 28.57 23.17
CA ASP A 60 14.48 29.86 23.09
C ASP A 60 13.78 30.16 24.43
N LEU A 61 13.15 29.16 25.07
CA LEU A 61 12.46 29.33 26.35
C LEU A 61 13.40 29.56 27.54
N TYR A 62 14.56 28.87 27.60
CA TYR A 62 15.51 29.03 28.74
C TYR A 62 16.42 30.25 28.63
N PHE A 63 16.85 30.61 27.41
CA PHE A 63 17.83 31.67 27.21
C PHE A 63 17.20 33.01 26.79
N ASN A 64 16.07 32.96 26.04
CA ASN A 64 15.39 34.17 25.54
C ASN A 64 14.08 34.46 26.30
N ASN A 65 13.70 33.60 27.27
CA ASN A 65 12.40 33.65 27.99
C ASN A 65 11.19 33.78 27.10
N SER A 66 11.31 33.49 25.82
CA SER A 66 10.23 33.61 24.83
C SER A 66 10.45 32.62 23.70
N PHE A 67 9.34 32.13 23.11
CA PHE A 67 9.38 31.29 21.91
C PHE A 67 8.59 31.93 20.80
N SER A 68 9.23 32.13 19.65
CA SER A 68 8.56 32.72 18.48
C SER A 68 8.06 31.64 17.52
N PHE A 69 6.74 31.36 17.59
CA PHE A 69 6.08 30.47 16.64
C PHE A 69 6.28 30.89 15.19
N LYS A 70 6.15 32.22 14.90
CA LYS A 70 6.37 32.77 13.55
C LYS A 70 7.74 32.39 13.00
N TYR A 71 8.79 32.63 13.75
CA TYR A 71 10.17 32.34 13.32
C TYR A 71 10.43 30.83 13.23
N PHE A 72 9.86 30.06 14.12
CA PHE A 72 9.93 28.60 14.09
C PHE A 72 9.31 28.02 12.82
N TYR A 73 8.04 28.37 12.51
CA TYR A 73 7.35 27.85 11.32
C TYR A 73 7.94 28.41 10.02
N GLU A 74 8.40 29.67 9.99
CA GLU A 74 9.11 30.21 8.82
C GLU A 74 10.29 29.32 8.43
N ARG A 75 11.12 28.90 9.40
CA ARG A 75 12.26 28.02 9.14
C ARG A 75 11.84 26.63 8.65
N ARG A 76 10.72 26.10 9.12
CA ARG A 76 10.18 24.81 8.64
C ARG A 76 9.67 24.93 7.22
N ILE A 77 8.85 25.92 6.93
CA ILE A 77 8.34 26.21 5.60
C ILE A 77 9.47 26.33 4.58
N ARG A 78 10.49 27.14 4.88
CA ARG A 78 11.67 27.32 4.01
C ARG A 78 12.44 26.01 3.74
N ARG A 79 12.43 25.10 4.70
CA ARG A 79 13.16 23.84 4.60
C ARG A 79 12.39 22.76 3.85
N ILE A 80 11.08 22.69 4.03
CA ILE A 80 10.27 21.51 3.67
C ILE A 80 9.52 21.74 2.37
N LEU A 81 8.72 22.81 2.29
CA LEU A 81 7.80 23.00 1.17
C LEU A 81 8.47 23.13 -0.21
N PRO A 82 9.59 23.88 -0.39
CA PRO A 82 10.15 24.07 -1.73
C PRO A 82 10.51 22.77 -2.45
N VAL A 83 11.18 21.83 -1.75
CA VAL A 83 11.58 20.54 -2.33
C VAL A 83 10.37 19.61 -2.46
N LEU A 84 9.47 19.61 -1.50
CA LEU A 84 8.22 18.80 -1.58
C LEU A 84 7.39 19.18 -2.82
N LEU A 85 7.21 20.49 -3.08
CA LEU A 85 6.47 20.98 -4.25
C LEU A 85 7.17 20.57 -5.56
N LEU A 86 8.52 20.69 -5.60
CA LEU A 86 9.29 20.25 -6.77
C LEU A 86 9.10 18.74 -7.05
N VAL A 87 9.21 17.90 -6.02
CA VAL A 87 9.05 16.44 -6.16
C VAL A 87 7.64 16.08 -6.58
N ILE A 88 6.61 16.71 -5.98
CA ILE A 88 5.21 16.47 -6.36
C ILE A 88 4.97 16.87 -7.82
N LEU A 89 5.43 18.07 -8.23
CA LEU A 89 5.24 18.55 -9.61
C LEU A 89 5.94 17.68 -10.64
N THR A 90 7.18 17.29 -10.36
CA THR A 90 7.93 16.37 -11.25
C THR A 90 7.26 15.01 -11.30
N SER A 91 6.84 14.48 -10.15
CA SER A 91 6.09 13.21 -10.09
C SER A 91 4.76 13.30 -10.84
N PHE A 92 4.09 14.45 -10.84
CA PHE A 92 2.87 14.68 -11.61
C PHE A 92 3.11 14.55 -13.13
N ILE A 93 4.23 15.09 -13.63
CA ILE A 93 4.60 14.97 -15.04
C ILE A 93 4.77 13.48 -15.41
N PHE A 94 5.51 12.71 -14.62
CA PHE A 94 5.65 11.27 -14.83
C PHE A 94 4.32 10.52 -14.69
N ALA A 95 3.50 10.90 -13.72
CA ALA A 95 2.18 10.32 -13.50
C ALA A 95 1.27 10.53 -14.71
N TRP A 96 1.33 11.70 -15.37
CA TRP A 96 0.60 11.97 -16.59
C TRP A 96 0.91 10.97 -17.72
N PHE A 97 2.17 10.60 -17.88
CA PHE A 97 2.58 9.70 -18.98
C PHE A 97 2.46 8.22 -18.65
N PHE A 98 2.58 7.83 -17.37
CA PHE A 98 2.78 6.43 -16.99
C PHE A 98 1.67 5.85 -16.12
N LEU A 99 0.87 6.66 -15.42
CA LEU A 99 -0.19 6.13 -14.57
C LEU A 99 -1.49 5.94 -15.32
N LEU A 100 -2.11 4.77 -15.14
CA LEU A 100 -3.48 4.51 -15.60
C LEU A 100 -4.46 5.48 -14.91
N PRO A 101 -5.62 5.77 -15.51
CA PRO A 101 -6.53 6.82 -15.02
C PRO A 101 -6.85 6.72 -13.54
N GLY A 102 -7.20 5.53 -13.09
CA GLY A 102 -7.51 5.33 -11.69
C GLY A 102 -6.31 5.53 -10.76
N ASN A 103 -5.10 5.10 -11.15
CA ASN A 103 -3.88 5.32 -10.37
C ASN A 103 -3.47 6.79 -10.39
N PHE A 104 -3.79 7.52 -11.47
CA PHE A 104 -3.55 8.95 -11.56
C PHE A 104 -4.49 9.74 -10.66
N ILE A 105 -5.75 9.31 -10.51
CA ILE A 105 -6.66 9.88 -9.49
C ILE A 105 -6.11 9.64 -8.08
N ASP A 106 -5.63 8.42 -7.77
CA ASP A 106 -5.05 8.13 -6.46
C ASP A 106 -3.79 8.93 -6.19
N PHE A 107 -2.92 9.07 -7.19
CA PHE A 107 -1.76 9.96 -7.12
C PHE A 107 -2.20 11.40 -6.83
N SER A 108 -3.19 11.91 -7.54
CA SER A 108 -3.69 13.28 -7.38
C SER A 108 -4.27 13.51 -5.98
N LYS A 109 -5.08 12.57 -5.48
CA LYS A 109 -5.57 12.62 -4.09
C LYS A 109 -4.41 12.59 -3.09
N SER A 110 -3.47 11.64 -3.23
CA SER A 110 -2.32 11.54 -2.34
C SER A 110 -1.44 12.79 -2.35
N SER A 111 -1.34 13.47 -3.51
CA SER A 111 -0.65 14.75 -3.67
C SER A 111 -1.31 15.86 -2.84
N LEU A 112 -2.65 16.00 -2.93
CA LEU A 112 -3.41 16.98 -2.14
C LEU A 112 -3.27 16.72 -0.63
N TYR A 113 -3.37 15.47 -0.20
CA TYR A 113 -3.16 15.09 1.21
C TYR A 113 -1.71 15.33 1.67
N SER A 114 -0.71 15.16 0.77
CA SER A 114 0.70 15.44 1.08
C SER A 114 0.97 16.93 1.28
N LEU A 115 0.32 17.78 0.50
CA LEU A 115 0.36 19.24 0.68
C LEU A 115 -0.20 19.67 2.04
N GLY A 116 -1.26 19.02 2.51
CA GLY A 116 -1.87 19.27 3.82
C GLY A 116 -1.24 18.52 4.99
N PHE A 117 -0.10 17.86 4.81
CA PHE A 117 0.55 17.00 5.83
C PHE A 117 -0.40 16.01 6.49
N SER A 118 -1.30 15.41 5.69
CA SER A 118 -2.29 14.41 6.11
C SER A 118 -2.26 13.14 5.25
N SER A 119 -1.19 12.94 4.46
CA SER A 119 -1.04 11.78 3.59
C SER A 119 -0.96 10.45 4.36
N ASN A 120 -0.56 10.46 5.62
CA ASN A 120 -0.60 9.30 6.49
C ASN A 120 -2.02 8.75 6.66
N PHE A 121 -3.03 9.60 6.86
CA PHE A 121 -4.44 9.18 6.94
C PHE A 121 -4.95 8.68 5.58
N TYR A 122 -4.57 9.36 4.49
CA TYR A 122 -4.94 8.92 3.14
C TYR A 122 -4.38 7.53 2.82
N PHE A 123 -3.11 7.28 3.09
CA PHE A 123 -2.49 5.99 2.78
C PHE A 123 -2.98 4.86 3.69
N TRP A 124 -3.25 5.16 4.96
CA TRP A 124 -3.94 4.23 5.83
C TRP A 124 -5.30 3.83 5.26
N TYR A 125 -6.17 4.80 4.94
CA TYR A 125 -7.50 4.55 4.42
C TYR A 125 -7.45 3.85 3.05
N SER A 126 -6.69 4.39 2.09
CA SER A 126 -6.61 3.86 0.72
C SER A 126 -5.93 2.48 0.64
N GLY A 127 -5.08 2.13 1.59
CA GLY A 127 -4.43 0.81 1.65
C GLY A 127 -5.35 -0.31 2.15
N GLN A 128 -6.49 0.02 2.77
CA GLN A 128 -7.48 -0.94 3.24
C GLN A 128 -8.59 -1.22 2.22
N GLN A 129 -8.66 -0.42 1.16
CA GLN A 129 -9.66 -0.61 0.12
C GLN A 129 -9.39 -1.89 -0.65
N TYR A 130 -10.45 -2.55 -1.09
CA TYR A 130 -10.30 -3.72 -1.94
C TYR A 130 -9.70 -3.33 -3.31
N GLY A 131 -8.83 -4.19 -3.85
CA GLY A 131 -8.10 -3.87 -5.08
C GLY A 131 -7.15 -2.68 -4.92
N ALA A 132 -6.83 -2.28 -3.67
CA ALA A 132 -5.83 -1.26 -3.42
C ALA A 132 -4.50 -1.68 -4.03
N GLU A 133 -3.94 -0.80 -4.86
CA GLU A 133 -2.62 -1.02 -5.42
C GLU A 133 -1.58 -1.15 -4.32
N SER A 134 -0.60 -2.04 -4.55
CA SER A 134 0.54 -2.18 -3.63
C SER A 134 1.15 -0.82 -3.32
N GLY A 135 1.50 -0.58 -2.06
CA GLY A 135 2.20 0.64 -1.64
C GLY A 135 3.45 0.90 -2.48
N PHE A 136 4.14 -0.16 -2.93
CA PHE A 136 5.32 -0.06 -3.81
C PHE A 136 5.05 0.53 -5.20
N LEU A 137 3.79 0.76 -5.56
CA LEU A 137 3.38 1.39 -6.82
C LEU A 137 2.71 2.76 -6.62
N LYS A 138 2.68 3.28 -5.38
CA LYS A 138 2.10 4.60 -5.05
C LYS A 138 3.21 5.66 -4.91
N PRO A 139 3.45 6.55 -5.88
CA PRO A 139 4.67 7.40 -5.94
C PRO A 139 4.92 8.28 -4.71
N LEU A 140 3.89 8.69 -4.00
CA LEU A 140 4.01 9.59 -2.84
C LEU A 140 3.84 8.89 -1.50
N LEU A 141 3.83 7.54 -1.44
CA LEU A 141 3.58 6.82 -0.19
C LEU A 141 4.50 7.28 0.95
N HIS A 142 5.79 7.46 0.68
CA HIS A 142 6.79 7.85 1.67
C HIS A 142 6.48 9.16 2.41
N THR A 143 5.62 10.03 1.85
CA THR A 143 5.22 11.29 2.50
C THR A 143 4.39 11.10 3.77
N TRP A 144 3.93 9.86 4.05
CA TRP A 144 3.22 9.56 5.29
C TRP A 144 4.03 9.89 6.55
N SER A 145 5.32 9.58 6.56
CA SER A 145 6.18 9.84 7.72
C SER A 145 6.48 11.33 7.88
N LEU A 146 6.65 12.06 6.76
CA LEU A 146 6.75 13.51 6.78
C LEU A 146 5.48 14.14 7.37
N SER A 147 4.30 13.61 7.04
CA SER A 147 3.04 14.08 7.63
C SER A 147 3.00 13.88 9.14
N VAL A 148 3.40 12.72 9.64
CA VAL A 148 3.50 12.45 11.09
C VAL A 148 4.49 13.40 11.77
N GLU A 149 5.64 13.65 11.14
CA GLU A 149 6.66 14.55 11.66
C GLU A 149 6.16 16.00 11.74
N GLU A 150 5.48 16.50 10.69
CA GLU A 150 4.93 17.86 10.67
C GLU A 150 3.75 18.02 11.64
N GLN A 151 2.90 17.00 11.80
CA GLN A 151 1.87 16.99 12.84
C GLN A 151 2.48 17.12 14.23
N TYR A 152 3.59 16.43 14.50
CA TYR A 152 4.32 16.61 15.76
C TYR A 152 4.88 18.04 15.90
N TYR A 153 5.39 18.63 14.82
CA TYR A 153 5.92 20.01 14.83
C TYR A 153 4.83 21.07 15.02
N ILE A 154 3.59 20.77 14.70
CA ILE A 154 2.46 21.65 14.99
C ILE A 154 2.02 21.50 16.45
N ILE A 155 1.83 20.26 16.91
CA ILE A 155 1.20 19.97 18.21
C ILE A 155 2.19 20.15 19.36
N PHE A 156 3.40 19.60 19.24
CA PHE A 156 4.36 19.55 20.33
C PHE A 156 4.82 20.91 20.83
N PRO A 157 5.18 21.91 20.00
CA PRO A 157 5.58 23.24 20.48
C PRO A 157 4.45 23.94 21.27
N LEU A 158 3.21 23.80 20.85
CA LEU A 158 2.05 24.38 21.53
C LEU A 158 1.90 23.80 22.96
N ILE A 159 1.90 22.48 23.06
CA ILE A 159 1.77 21.79 24.34
C ILE A 159 3.00 22.06 25.21
N PHE A 160 4.21 21.98 24.63
CA PHE A 160 5.45 22.15 25.39
C PHE A 160 5.59 23.56 25.99
N VAL A 161 5.21 24.60 25.27
CA VAL A 161 5.22 26.00 25.78
C VAL A 161 4.25 26.17 26.93
N ILE A 162 3.05 25.56 26.85
CA ILE A 162 2.07 25.58 27.94
C ILE A 162 2.64 24.86 29.18
N VAL A 163 3.17 23.65 29.00
CA VAL A 163 3.77 22.87 30.11
C VAL A 163 4.98 23.62 30.70
N PHE A 164 5.80 24.24 29.88
CA PHE A 164 6.94 25.05 30.34
C PHE A 164 6.49 26.25 31.16
N LYS A 165 5.43 26.94 30.75
CA LYS A 165 4.90 28.12 31.44
C LYS A 165 4.27 27.80 32.80
N TYR A 166 3.45 26.76 32.86
CA TYR A 166 2.63 26.46 34.06
C TYR A 166 3.17 25.31 34.91
N PHE A 167 3.90 24.36 34.31
CA PHE A 167 4.38 23.13 34.95
C PHE A 167 5.88 22.86 34.76
N LYS A 168 6.70 23.91 34.78
CA LYS A 168 8.14 23.84 34.46
C LYS A 168 8.89 22.76 35.24
N LYS A 169 8.54 22.51 36.52
CA LYS A 169 9.17 21.47 37.36
C LYS A 169 8.80 20.05 36.92
N HIS A 170 7.70 19.87 36.19
CA HIS A 170 7.14 18.58 35.83
C HIS A 170 7.35 18.22 34.36
N ILE A 171 8.10 19.00 33.59
CA ILE A 171 8.34 18.76 32.15
C ILE A 171 8.84 17.35 31.88
N ILE A 172 9.80 16.85 32.69
CA ILE A 172 10.36 15.51 32.49
C ILE A 172 9.32 14.42 32.70
N TYR A 173 8.45 14.56 33.69
CA TYR A 173 7.37 13.60 33.94
C TYR A 173 6.36 13.62 32.79
N PHE A 174 6.01 14.81 32.28
CA PHE A 174 5.18 14.95 31.09
C PHE A 174 5.77 14.20 29.90
N LEU A 175 7.05 14.41 29.57
CA LEU A 175 7.72 13.75 28.46
C LEU A 175 7.76 12.22 28.62
N ILE A 176 8.12 11.73 29.83
CA ILE A 176 8.21 10.29 30.09
C ILE A 176 6.82 9.64 30.05
N ILE A 177 5.82 10.23 30.70
CA ILE A 177 4.44 9.68 30.72
C ILE A 177 3.88 9.64 29.29
N SER A 178 4.05 10.72 28.51
CA SER A 178 3.61 10.78 27.11
C SER A 178 4.30 9.71 26.26
N LEU A 179 5.61 9.49 26.44
CA LEU A 179 6.37 8.43 25.79
C LEU A 179 5.80 7.05 26.13
N MET A 180 5.61 6.78 27.42
CA MET A 180 5.11 5.47 27.88
C MET A 180 3.70 5.19 27.37
N ILE A 181 2.80 6.16 27.40
CA ILE A 181 1.44 6.03 26.87
C ILE A 181 1.51 5.73 25.35
N SER A 182 2.27 6.51 24.60
CA SER A 182 2.43 6.32 23.15
C SER A 182 3.00 4.94 22.81
N LEU A 183 4.01 4.47 23.54
CA LEU A 183 4.62 3.15 23.35
C LEU A 183 3.67 1.99 23.71
N CYS A 184 2.93 2.10 24.80
CA CYS A 184 1.94 1.09 25.19
C CYS A 184 0.81 1.00 24.14
N ILE A 185 0.33 2.14 23.64
CA ILE A 185 -0.66 2.18 22.57
C ILE A 185 -0.08 1.58 21.29
N ALA A 186 1.19 1.83 20.97
CA ALA A 186 1.87 1.27 19.81
C ALA A 186 1.97 -0.26 19.86
N ASP A 187 2.37 -0.82 21.00
CA ASP A 187 2.45 -2.28 21.17
C ASP A 187 1.07 -2.94 21.09
N TRP A 188 0.09 -2.39 21.77
CA TRP A 188 -1.30 -2.86 21.69
C TRP A 188 -1.86 -2.72 20.28
N GLY A 189 -1.64 -1.57 19.63
CA GLY A 189 -2.13 -1.27 18.28
C GLY A 189 -1.50 -2.15 17.22
N SER A 190 -0.22 -2.52 17.36
CA SER A 190 0.47 -3.40 16.41
C SER A 190 -0.16 -4.80 16.32
N LYS A 191 -0.77 -5.26 17.40
CA LYS A 191 -1.44 -6.57 17.50
C LYS A 191 -2.90 -6.51 17.05
N ASN A 192 -3.59 -5.38 17.27
CA ASN A 192 -5.03 -5.25 17.07
C ASN A 192 -5.40 -4.50 15.78
N TYR A 193 -4.66 -3.43 15.45
CA TYR A 193 -4.92 -2.52 14.33
C TYR A 193 -3.60 -2.16 13.62
N PRO A 194 -2.83 -3.13 13.07
CA PRO A 194 -1.45 -2.93 12.60
C PRO A 194 -1.34 -1.84 11.54
N SER A 195 -2.28 -1.76 10.60
CA SER A 195 -2.26 -0.73 9.56
C SER A 195 -2.46 0.68 10.12
N PHE A 196 -3.46 0.90 10.99
CA PHE A 196 -3.68 2.20 11.63
C PHE A 196 -2.49 2.59 12.51
N ASN A 197 -2.02 1.64 13.32
CA ASN A 197 -0.87 1.81 14.21
C ASN A 197 0.38 2.31 13.49
N PHE A 198 0.62 1.84 12.27
CA PHE A 198 1.79 2.21 11.48
C PHE A 198 1.79 3.68 11.05
N TYR A 199 0.62 4.26 10.75
CA TYR A 199 0.51 5.55 10.08
C TYR A 199 0.24 6.74 11.01
N VAL A 200 -0.15 6.55 12.28
CA VAL A 200 -0.66 7.66 13.08
C VAL A 200 0.33 8.17 14.13
N LEU A 201 0.31 9.47 14.38
CA LEU A 201 1.20 10.12 15.35
C LEU A 201 1.10 9.56 16.79
N PRO A 202 -0.09 9.25 17.37
CA PRO A 202 -0.17 8.74 18.74
C PRO A 202 0.66 7.47 19.01
N THR A 203 0.85 6.63 18.01
CA THR A 203 1.60 5.36 18.12
C THR A 203 3.05 5.46 17.66
N ARG A 204 3.42 6.58 17.03
CA ARG A 204 4.78 6.89 16.57
C ARG A 204 5.44 7.99 17.41
N GLY A 205 4.64 8.72 18.19
CA GLY A 205 5.10 9.88 18.98
C GLY A 205 6.18 9.55 20.01
N TRP A 206 6.22 8.34 20.54
CA TRP A 206 7.21 7.91 21.52
C TRP A 206 8.65 7.94 20.96
N GLU A 207 8.83 7.71 19.67
CA GLU A 207 10.13 7.79 18.98
C GLU A 207 10.65 9.25 18.97
N LEU A 208 9.79 10.21 18.63
CA LEU A 208 10.09 11.64 18.69
C LEU A 208 10.33 12.10 20.15
N LEU A 209 9.50 11.61 21.10
CA LEU A 209 9.63 11.94 22.52
C LEU A 209 10.93 11.38 23.13
N ALA A 210 11.43 10.23 22.69
CA ALA A 210 12.73 9.70 23.08
C ALA A 210 13.85 10.71 22.78
N GLY A 211 13.87 11.27 21.55
CA GLY A 211 14.78 12.33 21.17
C GLY A 211 14.58 13.61 22.00
N SER A 212 13.33 13.96 22.29
CA SER A 212 12.97 15.14 23.09
C SER A 212 13.49 15.06 24.52
N ILE A 213 13.45 13.89 25.15
CA ILE A 213 13.97 13.64 26.49
C ILE A 213 15.50 13.85 26.51
N LEU A 214 16.22 13.33 25.51
CA LEU A 214 17.67 13.54 25.41
C LEU A 214 18.02 15.02 25.33
N SER A 215 17.30 15.76 24.50
CA SER A 215 17.48 17.19 24.35
C SER A 215 17.21 17.96 25.65
N TYR A 216 16.14 17.60 26.37
CA TYR A 216 15.81 18.21 27.65
C TYR A 216 16.94 18.05 28.66
N PHE A 217 17.46 16.83 28.82
CA PHE A 217 18.55 16.58 29.76
C PHE A 217 19.85 17.29 29.35
N GLU A 218 20.22 17.30 28.05
CA GLU A 218 21.43 17.96 27.58
C GLU A 218 21.40 19.46 27.87
N ILE A 219 20.28 20.13 27.62
CA ILE A 219 20.17 21.58 27.83
C ILE A 219 20.08 21.92 29.33
N LYS A 220 19.30 21.13 30.10
CA LYS A 220 19.15 21.35 31.55
C LYS A 220 20.47 21.19 32.30
N ASN A 221 21.26 20.16 31.97
CA ASN A 221 22.52 19.84 32.62
C ASN A 221 23.69 20.65 32.03
N GLY A 222 23.52 21.28 30.86
CA GLY A 222 24.57 21.98 30.10
C GLY A 222 25.58 21.05 29.44
N HIS A 223 25.46 19.74 29.58
CA HIS A 223 26.35 18.74 29.00
C HIS A 223 25.66 17.37 28.88
N ARG A 224 26.22 16.51 28.04
CA ARG A 224 25.93 15.09 27.96
C ARG A 224 26.75 14.31 29.00
N SER A 225 26.90 12.99 28.81
CA SER A 225 27.73 12.19 29.73
C SER A 225 29.17 12.70 29.83
N LYS A 226 29.74 12.66 31.05
CA LYS A 226 31.17 12.90 31.33
C LYS A 226 31.95 11.64 31.66
N ASN A 227 31.25 10.51 31.85
CA ASN A 227 31.89 9.23 32.20
C ASN A 227 32.60 8.64 30.99
N GLN A 228 33.94 8.59 31.03
CA GLN A 228 34.79 8.17 29.92
C GLN A 228 34.56 6.71 29.51
N ALA A 229 34.31 5.80 30.46
CA ALA A 229 34.01 4.41 30.17
C ALA A 229 32.70 4.24 29.39
N LEU A 230 31.66 4.97 29.80
CA LEU A 230 30.36 4.94 29.11
C LEU A 230 30.45 5.58 27.71
N ILE A 231 31.20 6.68 27.57
CA ILE A 231 31.47 7.33 26.29
C ILE A 231 32.18 6.38 25.31
N PHE A 232 33.09 5.56 25.81
CA PHE A 232 33.84 4.63 24.98
C PHE A 232 33.04 3.40 24.54
N ILE A 233 32.15 2.89 25.38
CA ILE A 233 31.43 1.60 25.17
C ILE A 233 30.06 1.80 24.54
N LEU A 234 29.23 2.68 25.10
CA LEU A 234 27.79 2.74 24.78
C LEU A 234 27.47 3.17 23.36
N PRO A 235 28.19 4.09 22.69
CA PRO A 235 27.94 4.39 21.29
C PRO A 235 28.15 3.19 20.36
N LYS A 236 29.15 2.35 20.66
CA LYS A 236 29.42 1.12 19.88
C LYS A 236 28.31 0.10 20.06
N ILE A 237 27.84 -0.10 21.30
CA ILE A 237 26.66 -0.93 21.58
C ILE A 237 25.45 -0.37 20.82
N GLY A 238 25.24 0.94 20.87
CA GLY A 238 24.16 1.61 20.10
C GLY A 238 24.25 1.34 18.60
N LEU A 239 25.45 1.43 18.03
CA LEU A 239 25.65 1.11 16.61
C LEU A 239 25.34 -0.35 16.29
N VAL A 240 25.79 -1.28 17.15
CA VAL A 240 25.48 -2.71 16.99
C VAL A 240 23.99 -2.98 17.03
N LEU A 241 23.25 -2.40 17.99
CA LEU A 241 21.80 -2.55 18.10
C LEU A 241 21.07 -2.06 16.84
N VAL A 242 21.49 -0.92 16.29
CA VAL A 242 20.94 -0.35 15.06
C VAL A 242 21.22 -1.27 13.86
N LEU A 243 22.47 -1.74 13.70
CA LEU A 243 22.85 -2.64 12.61
C LEU A 243 22.15 -3.99 12.71
N LEU A 244 22.06 -4.59 13.90
CA LEU A 244 21.30 -5.83 14.10
C LEU A 244 19.83 -5.63 13.70
N SER A 245 19.20 -4.53 14.10
CA SER A 245 17.83 -4.24 13.70
C SER A 245 17.71 -4.09 12.18
N PHE A 246 18.66 -3.45 11.51
CA PHE A 246 18.68 -3.28 10.06
C PHE A 246 18.73 -4.60 9.27
N PHE A 247 19.51 -5.57 9.75
CA PHE A 247 19.66 -6.86 9.07
C PHE A 247 18.59 -7.89 9.46
N PHE A 248 18.14 -7.90 10.73
CA PHE A 248 17.28 -8.96 11.25
C PHE A 248 15.79 -8.61 11.34
N PHE A 249 15.43 -7.33 11.37
CA PHE A 249 14.03 -6.96 11.32
C PHE A 249 13.43 -7.22 9.94
N ASN A 250 12.13 -7.45 9.89
CA ASN A 250 11.42 -7.73 8.65
C ASN A 250 9.94 -7.32 8.75
N ASP A 251 9.25 -7.28 7.61
CA ASP A 251 7.85 -6.85 7.47
C ASP A 251 6.83 -7.72 8.22
N ARG A 252 7.24 -8.89 8.77
CA ARG A 252 6.36 -9.78 9.54
C ARG A 252 6.34 -9.45 11.02
N MET A 253 7.28 -8.66 11.51
CA MET A 253 7.33 -8.25 12.90
C MET A 253 6.25 -7.22 13.21
N TYR A 254 5.77 -7.22 14.45
CA TYR A 254 4.89 -6.16 14.95
C TYR A 254 5.67 -4.83 14.99
N HIS A 255 5.18 -3.82 14.26
CA HIS A 255 5.85 -2.53 14.17
C HIS A 255 4.83 -1.39 13.93
N PRO A 256 4.94 -0.24 14.66
CA PRO A 256 5.77 -0.01 15.84
C PRO A 256 5.28 -0.80 17.06
N SER A 257 6.21 -1.26 17.90
CA SER A 257 5.92 -2.08 19.11
C SER A 257 7.12 -2.05 20.05
N PHE A 258 7.10 -2.85 21.11
CA PHE A 258 8.25 -3.02 22.01
C PHE A 258 9.52 -3.50 21.28
N TYR A 259 9.43 -4.21 20.16
CA TYR A 259 10.61 -4.56 19.35
C TYR A 259 11.34 -3.32 18.83
N SER A 260 10.61 -2.26 18.49
CA SER A 260 11.19 -1.00 18.00
C SER A 260 12.03 -0.26 19.04
N ILE A 261 11.93 -0.63 20.34
CA ILE A 261 12.78 -0.08 21.40
C ILE A 261 14.26 -0.35 21.13
N ILE A 262 14.61 -1.48 20.51
CA ILE A 262 16.00 -1.87 20.26
C ILE A 262 16.75 -0.82 19.41
N PRO A 263 16.30 -0.49 18.18
CA PRO A 263 16.97 0.55 17.39
C PRO A 263 16.86 1.95 18.01
N ILE A 264 15.75 2.27 18.70
CA ILE A 264 15.56 3.57 19.35
C ILE A 264 16.57 3.75 20.49
N ILE A 265 16.75 2.75 21.37
CA ILE A 265 17.80 2.79 22.39
C ILE A 265 19.17 2.93 21.73
N GLY A 266 19.43 2.17 20.66
CA GLY A 266 20.68 2.26 19.91
C GLY A 266 21.01 3.69 19.47
N ILE A 267 20.05 4.39 18.87
CA ILE A 267 20.22 5.79 18.45
C ILE A 267 20.35 6.72 19.64
N CYS A 268 19.57 6.52 20.69
CA CYS A 268 19.68 7.33 21.93
C CYS A 268 21.06 7.20 22.56
N LEU A 269 21.65 6.01 22.61
CA LEU A 269 22.99 5.78 23.12
C LEU A 269 24.04 6.52 22.26
N ILE A 270 23.93 6.48 20.95
CA ILE A 270 24.84 7.22 20.06
C ILE A 270 24.68 8.73 20.28
N ILE A 271 23.46 9.27 20.26
CA ILE A 271 23.23 10.71 20.45
C ILE A 271 23.78 11.21 21.78
N TRP A 272 23.61 10.45 22.85
CA TRP A 272 23.95 10.87 24.21
C TRP A 272 25.44 10.69 24.56
N PHE A 273 26.06 9.59 24.12
CA PHE A 273 27.41 9.23 24.55
C PHE A 273 28.50 9.50 23.51
N SER A 274 28.14 9.75 22.22
CA SER A 274 29.14 10.01 21.18
C SER A 274 29.99 11.26 21.48
N ASN A 275 31.31 11.15 21.35
CA ASN A 275 32.27 12.19 21.64
C ASN A 275 33.41 12.17 20.60
N LYS A 276 34.13 13.34 20.42
CA LYS A 276 35.17 13.56 19.39
C LYS A 276 36.26 12.48 19.31
N HIS A 277 36.56 11.81 20.41
CA HIS A 277 37.63 10.80 20.49
C HIS A 277 37.13 9.37 20.30
N GLU A 278 35.82 9.17 20.12
CA GLU A 278 35.17 7.89 20.04
C GLU A 278 34.94 7.47 18.56
N LEU A 279 34.94 6.12 18.30
CA LEU A 279 34.87 5.55 16.96
C LEU A 279 33.60 5.95 16.20
N THR A 280 32.42 5.87 16.83
CA THR A 280 31.14 6.17 16.15
C THR A 280 31.05 7.64 15.77
N PHE A 281 31.56 8.53 16.63
CA PHE A 281 31.70 9.94 16.28
C PHE A 281 32.58 10.12 15.04
N ARG A 282 33.76 9.47 15.00
CA ARG A 282 34.69 9.59 13.86
C ARG A 282 34.02 9.10 12.57
N ILE A 283 33.28 7.98 12.61
CA ILE A 283 32.57 7.43 11.45
C ILE A 283 31.52 8.43 10.96
N PHE A 284 30.62 8.88 11.85
CA PHE A 284 29.50 9.73 11.46
C PHE A 284 29.90 11.19 11.18
N SER A 285 31.07 11.63 11.64
CA SER A 285 31.60 12.97 11.35
C SER A 285 32.47 13.03 10.10
N THR A 286 32.64 11.94 9.36
CA THR A 286 33.37 11.95 8.08
C THR A 286 32.70 12.91 7.08
N ARG A 287 33.49 13.52 6.21
CA ARG A 287 32.99 14.45 5.18
C ARG A 287 31.91 13.80 4.31
N LEU A 288 32.07 12.52 3.99
CA LEU A 288 31.10 11.77 3.20
C LEU A 288 29.75 11.63 3.94
N MET A 289 29.75 11.13 5.18
CA MET A 289 28.54 10.95 5.96
C MET A 289 27.82 12.28 6.24
N VAL A 290 28.56 13.30 6.61
CA VAL A 290 27.99 14.65 6.80
C VAL A 290 27.41 15.19 5.49
N GLY A 291 28.12 15.01 4.37
CA GLY A 291 27.65 15.44 3.04
C GLY A 291 26.33 14.77 2.65
N ILE A 292 26.22 13.44 2.80
CA ILE A 292 24.97 12.70 2.57
C ILE A 292 23.87 13.15 3.54
N GLY A 293 24.21 13.38 4.80
CA GLY A 293 23.26 13.85 5.81
C GLY A 293 22.69 15.23 5.52
N LEU A 294 23.48 16.13 4.95
CA LEU A 294 23.01 17.45 4.55
C LEU A 294 21.98 17.40 3.42
N ILE A 295 22.12 16.48 2.46
CA ILE A 295 21.18 16.27 1.35
C ILE A 295 20.11 15.22 1.66
N SER A 296 20.07 14.65 2.88
CA SER A 296 19.23 13.53 3.27
C SER A 296 17.73 13.78 3.05
N TYR A 297 17.26 15.02 3.20
CA TYR A 297 15.87 15.38 2.95
C TYR A 297 15.53 15.29 1.45
N SER A 298 16.36 15.84 0.59
CA SER A 298 16.20 15.70 -0.86
C SER A 298 16.29 14.23 -1.29
N LEU A 299 17.26 13.45 -0.76
CA LEU A 299 17.36 12.00 -1.02
C LEU A 299 16.09 11.25 -0.60
N TYR A 300 15.55 11.57 0.58
CA TYR A 300 14.33 10.97 1.10
C TYR A 300 13.12 11.27 0.22
N LEU A 301 12.97 12.47 -0.31
CA LEU A 301 11.84 12.83 -1.14
C LEU A 301 11.93 12.22 -2.56
N TRP A 302 13.13 12.15 -3.16
CA TRP A 302 13.32 11.67 -4.52
C TRP A 302 13.37 10.15 -4.66
N HIS A 303 13.87 9.41 -3.64
CA HIS A 303 14.10 7.96 -3.80
C HIS A 303 12.83 7.19 -4.15
N TYR A 304 11.73 7.50 -3.48
CA TYR A 304 10.52 6.71 -3.59
C TYR A 304 9.82 6.88 -4.95
N PRO A 305 9.54 8.11 -5.44
CA PRO A 305 9.00 8.29 -6.78
C PRO A 305 9.87 7.65 -7.88
N ILE A 306 11.20 7.80 -7.81
CA ILE A 306 12.11 7.21 -8.79
C ILE A 306 11.96 5.69 -8.82
N PHE A 307 11.97 5.02 -7.68
CA PHE A 307 11.83 3.56 -7.61
C PHE A 307 10.41 3.07 -7.97
N VAL A 308 9.39 3.86 -7.67
CA VAL A 308 8.01 3.53 -8.06
C VAL A 308 7.84 3.64 -9.56
N PHE A 309 8.29 4.71 -10.19
CA PHE A 309 8.21 4.83 -11.65
C PHE A 309 9.07 3.80 -12.37
N ASP A 310 10.25 3.44 -11.83
CA ASP A 310 11.04 2.31 -12.34
C ASP A 310 10.21 1.01 -12.40
N ARG A 311 9.49 0.70 -11.31
CA ARG A 311 8.62 -0.50 -11.25
C ARG A 311 7.40 -0.41 -12.19
N ILE A 312 6.87 0.80 -12.38
CA ILE A 312 5.70 1.00 -13.25
C ILE A 312 6.08 0.82 -14.72
N ILE A 313 7.23 1.36 -15.14
CA ILE A 313 7.70 1.30 -16.53
C ILE A 313 8.59 0.09 -16.81
N GLU A 314 8.90 -0.72 -15.76
CA GLU A 314 9.79 -1.88 -15.84
C GLU A 314 11.16 -1.53 -16.45
N PHE A 315 11.68 -0.33 -16.13
CA PHE A 315 12.90 0.17 -16.75
C PHE A 315 14.11 -0.68 -16.40
N SER A 316 14.27 -1.03 -15.12
CA SER A 316 15.45 -1.77 -14.67
C SER A 316 15.43 -3.25 -15.07
N ASP A 317 14.25 -3.87 -15.23
CA ASP A 317 14.05 -5.29 -15.63
C ASP A 317 15.05 -6.26 -14.97
N GLY A 318 15.34 -6.04 -13.69
CA GLY A 318 16.33 -6.84 -12.96
C GLY A 318 17.80 -6.57 -13.30
N SER A 319 18.12 -5.75 -14.31
CA SER A 319 19.48 -5.40 -14.71
C SER A 319 20.20 -4.61 -13.63
N ILE A 320 21.33 -5.12 -13.13
CA ILE A 320 22.14 -4.48 -12.11
C ILE A 320 22.67 -3.10 -12.57
N ASN A 321 23.07 -2.99 -13.83
CA ASN A 321 23.60 -1.74 -14.40
C ASN A 321 22.55 -0.64 -14.41
N LYS A 322 21.29 -0.97 -14.76
CA LYS A 322 20.18 -0.01 -14.73
C LYS A 322 19.83 0.38 -13.31
N LYS A 323 19.89 -0.53 -12.33
CA LYS A 323 19.71 -0.21 -10.90
C LYS A 323 20.80 0.72 -10.38
N ILE A 324 22.06 0.50 -10.77
CA ILE A 324 23.18 1.39 -10.43
C ILE A 324 22.94 2.78 -11.06
N PHE A 325 22.53 2.83 -12.33
CA PHE A 325 22.17 4.07 -13.00
C PHE A 325 21.09 4.84 -12.25
N LEU A 326 20.02 4.18 -11.80
CA LEU A 326 18.97 4.81 -11.00
C LEU A 326 19.49 5.34 -9.65
N GLY A 327 20.36 4.58 -8.98
CA GLY A 327 21.01 5.01 -7.76
C GLY A 327 21.87 6.28 -7.97
N VAL A 328 22.69 6.29 -9.01
CA VAL A 328 23.51 7.48 -9.35
C VAL A 328 22.60 8.68 -9.70
N SER A 329 21.55 8.45 -10.51
CA SER A 329 20.59 9.49 -10.87
C SER A 329 19.87 10.07 -9.66
N LEU A 330 19.49 9.23 -8.68
CA LEU A 330 18.91 9.65 -7.42
C LEU A 330 19.85 10.61 -6.67
N PHE A 331 21.13 10.27 -6.54
CA PHE A 331 22.10 11.15 -5.87
C PHE A 331 22.29 12.46 -6.62
N LEU A 332 22.43 12.43 -7.94
CA LEU A 332 22.62 13.65 -8.76
C LEU A 332 21.40 14.59 -8.66
N ILE A 333 20.19 14.07 -8.80
CA ILE A 333 18.95 14.85 -8.69
C ILE A 333 18.80 15.42 -7.28
N SER A 334 19.17 14.66 -6.26
CA SER A 334 19.10 15.11 -4.87
C SER A 334 20.11 16.21 -4.57
N ILE A 335 21.33 16.12 -5.09
CA ILE A 335 22.36 17.16 -4.98
C ILE A 335 21.88 18.42 -5.69
N PHE A 336 21.37 18.28 -6.93
CA PHE A 336 20.81 19.39 -7.69
C PHE A 336 19.68 20.08 -6.93
N SER A 337 18.71 19.31 -6.46
CA SER A 337 17.57 19.80 -5.67
C SER A 337 18.02 20.53 -4.40
N PHE A 338 19.02 19.98 -3.70
CA PHE A 338 19.58 20.62 -2.51
C PHE A 338 20.23 21.97 -2.81
N TYR A 339 21.13 22.04 -3.80
CA TYR A 339 21.89 23.27 -4.07
C TYR A 339 21.05 24.35 -4.77
N ILE A 340 20.10 23.98 -5.62
CA ILE A 340 19.31 24.94 -6.43
C ILE A 340 18.00 25.34 -5.74
N VAL A 341 17.40 24.46 -4.95
CA VAL A 341 16.09 24.73 -4.35
C VAL A 341 16.18 24.82 -2.83
N GLU A 342 16.67 23.76 -2.13
CA GLU A 342 16.63 23.71 -0.68
C GLU A 342 17.53 24.75 -0.02
N LYS A 343 18.81 24.79 -0.38
CA LYS A 343 19.79 25.68 0.21
C LYS A 343 19.49 27.18 0.00
N PRO A 344 19.07 27.62 -1.22
CA PRO A 344 18.64 29.01 -1.42
C PRO A 344 17.39 29.38 -0.63
N ALA A 345 16.36 28.50 -0.60
CA ALA A 345 15.13 28.76 0.15
C ALA A 345 15.36 28.92 1.65
N ARG A 346 16.35 28.19 2.21
CA ARG A 346 16.76 28.27 3.62
C ARG A 346 17.59 29.52 3.94
N ASN A 347 18.13 30.22 2.93
CA ASN A 347 18.99 31.39 3.14
C ASN A 347 18.17 32.58 3.62
N SER A 348 18.52 33.11 4.78
CA SER A 348 17.88 34.30 5.39
C SER A 348 18.09 35.60 4.60
N LYS A 349 19.04 35.63 3.64
CA LYS A 349 19.21 36.79 2.74
C LYS A 349 17.99 37.06 1.88
N TYR A 350 17.22 36.03 1.52
CA TYR A 350 15.99 36.20 0.77
C TYR A 350 14.81 36.49 1.71
N LYS A 351 14.07 37.58 1.42
CA LYS A 351 12.88 37.97 2.20
C LYS A 351 11.84 36.84 2.20
N PHE A 352 11.32 36.53 3.38
CA PHE A 352 10.33 35.43 3.51
C PHE A 352 9.08 35.64 2.63
N ARG A 353 8.65 36.90 2.47
CA ARG A 353 7.50 37.21 1.61
C ARG A 353 7.67 36.74 0.16
N ILE A 354 8.88 36.82 -0.40
CA ILE A 354 9.16 36.35 -1.77
C ILE A 354 9.06 34.81 -1.83
N ILE A 355 9.70 34.14 -0.87
CA ILE A 355 9.71 32.66 -0.83
C ILE A 355 8.29 32.12 -0.63
N ILE A 356 7.51 32.68 0.29
CA ILE A 356 6.14 32.24 0.53
C ILE A 356 5.23 32.52 -0.67
N SER A 357 5.42 33.64 -1.40
CA SER A 357 4.67 33.93 -2.63
C SER A 357 4.95 32.89 -3.71
N ILE A 358 6.21 32.51 -3.91
CA ILE A 358 6.59 31.45 -4.87
C ILE A 358 5.96 30.09 -4.44
N ILE A 359 6.07 29.76 -3.16
CA ILE A 359 5.46 28.54 -2.61
C ILE A 359 3.94 28.52 -2.86
N LEU A 360 3.25 29.62 -2.59
CA LEU A 360 1.79 29.72 -2.78
C LEU A 360 1.39 29.57 -4.26
N ILE A 361 2.17 30.14 -5.18
CA ILE A 361 1.93 29.98 -6.62
C ILE A 361 2.02 28.50 -7.01
N PHE A 362 3.10 27.81 -6.68
CA PHE A 362 3.28 26.40 -7.00
C PHE A 362 2.26 25.51 -6.28
N TYR A 363 1.93 25.81 -5.04
CA TYR A 363 0.90 25.14 -4.26
C TYR A 363 -0.46 25.23 -4.96
N SER A 364 -0.86 26.42 -5.41
CA SER A 364 -2.10 26.64 -6.15
C SER A 364 -2.11 25.91 -7.49
N ILE A 365 -1.00 25.93 -8.24
CA ILE A 365 -0.87 25.20 -9.50
C ILE A 365 -1.08 23.69 -9.26
N ILE A 366 -0.44 23.11 -8.25
CA ILE A 366 -0.58 21.69 -7.93
C ILE A 366 -2.02 21.34 -7.55
N ILE A 367 -2.68 22.18 -6.75
CA ILE A 367 -4.10 21.98 -6.40
C ILE A 367 -4.98 21.98 -7.64
N ILE A 368 -4.83 22.96 -8.51
CA ILE A 368 -5.63 23.09 -9.73
C ILE A 368 -5.42 21.87 -10.64
N LEU A 369 -4.15 21.48 -10.88
CA LEU A 369 -3.83 20.34 -11.72
C LEU A 369 -4.41 19.04 -11.17
N ASN A 370 -4.25 18.77 -9.87
CA ASN A 370 -4.76 17.52 -9.28
C ASN A 370 -6.29 17.47 -9.22
N ASN A 371 -6.96 18.61 -8.95
CA ASN A 371 -8.43 18.67 -9.01
C ASN A 371 -8.94 18.40 -10.42
N LYS A 372 -8.30 18.97 -11.46
CA LYS A 372 -8.65 18.67 -12.85
C LYS A 372 -8.50 17.21 -13.21
N VAL A 373 -7.50 16.52 -12.66
CA VAL A 373 -7.36 15.07 -12.86
C VAL A 373 -8.53 14.32 -12.24
N ILE A 374 -8.94 14.70 -11.03
CA ILE A 374 -10.05 14.05 -10.33
C ILE A 374 -11.39 14.30 -11.06
N GLU A 375 -11.67 15.55 -11.43
CA GLU A 375 -12.89 15.96 -12.15
C GLU A 375 -13.02 15.25 -13.52
N ASN A 376 -11.90 15.11 -14.24
CA ASN A 376 -11.88 14.46 -15.57
C ASN A 376 -11.63 12.93 -15.49
N ASN A 377 -11.90 12.30 -14.34
CA ASN A 377 -11.76 10.85 -14.15
C ASN A 377 -10.40 10.31 -14.66
N GLY A 378 -9.31 11.02 -14.33
CA GLY A 378 -7.94 10.63 -14.69
C GLY A 378 -7.61 10.75 -16.16
N PHE A 379 -8.41 11.50 -16.94
CA PHE A 379 -8.23 11.69 -18.39
C PHE A 379 -8.14 10.36 -19.15
N LYS A 380 -9.19 9.55 -19.09
CA LYS A 380 -9.28 8.22 -19.75
C LYS A 380 -8.92 8.26 -21.23
N ASN A 381 -9.25 9.34 -21.92
CA ASN A 381 -9.00 9.52 -23.36
C ASN A 381 -7.50 9.60 -23.73
N ARG A 382 -6.59 9.64 -22.76
CA ARG A 382 -5.14 9.56 -22.99
C ARG A 382 -4.68 8.19 -23.45
N PHE A 383 -5.52 7.17 -23.30
CA PHE A 383 -5.15 5.76 -23.51
C PHE A 383 -5.94 5.14 -24.66
N PRO A 384 -5.43 4.03 -25.25
CA PRO A 384 -6.14 3.28 -26.26
C PRO A 384 -7.53 2.86 -25.79
N LYS A 385 -8.49 2.82 -26.72
CA LYS A 385 -9.87 2.39 -26.44
C LYS A 385 -9.98 0.96 -25.91
N ILE A 386 -9.02 0.10 -26.26
CA ILE A 386 -8.96 -1.29 -25.79
C ILE A 386 -8.87 -1.39 -24.26
N LEU A 387 -8.31 -0.38 -23.58
CA LEU A 387 -8.21 -0.38 -22.13
C LEU A 387 -9.56 -0.04 -21.51
N ASP A 388 -10.30 -1.07 -21.14
CA ASP A 388 -11.58 -0.91 -20.42
C ASP A 388 -11.32 -0.55 -18.95
N PHE A 389 -11.59 0.71 -18.60
CA PHE A 389 -11.43 1.21 -17.22
C PHE A 389 -12.71 1.09 -16.39
N ARG A 390 -13.87 0.71 -16.98
CA ARG A 390 -15.15 0.66 -16.25
C ARG A 390 -15.16 -0.41 -15.19
N ALA A 391 -14.66 -1.59 -15.52
CA ALA A 391 -14.62 -2.71 -14.59
C ALA A 391 -13.73 -2.44 -13.37
N LYS A 392 -12.65 -1.63 -13.50
CA LYS A 392 -11.81 -1.24 -12.38
C LYS A 392 -12.51 -0.25 -11.43
N GLU A 393 -13.44 0.54 -11.92
CA GLU A 393 -14.29 1.40 -11.08
C GLU A 393 -15.22 0.57 -10.20
N ILE A 394 -15.75 -0.53 -10.71
CA ILE A 394 -16.57 -1.49 -9.97
C ILE A 394 -15.78 -2.08 -8.80
N LEU A 395 -14.52 -2.47 -9.02
CA LEU A 395 -13.67 -3.02 -7.95
C LEU A 395 -13.21 -1.99 -6.91
N ARG A 396 -13.09 -0.71 -7.29
CA ARG A 396 -12.65 0.34 -6.37
C ARG A 396 -13.71 0.78 -5.38
N ASP A 397 -14.95 0.76 -5.79
CA ASP A 397 -16.07 1.09 -4.92
C ASP A 397 -17.11 -0.04 -4.93
N PRO A 398 -16.75 -1.21 -4.41
CA PRO A 398 -17.72 -2.30 -4.28
C PRO A 398 -18.89 -1.90 -3.38
N VAL A 399 -18.72 -0.92 -2.49
CA VAL A 399 -19.78 -0.45 -1.59
C VAL A 399 -20.84 0.37 -2.32
N SER A 400 -20.48 1.17 -3.35
CA SER A 400 -21.49 1.87 -4.17
C SER A 400 -22.21 0.92 -5.13
N PHE A 401 -21.52 -0.13 -5.59
CA PHE A 401 -22.11 -1.22 -6.39
C PHE A 401 -22.84 -2.26 -5.54
N ILE A 402 -22.36 -2.54 -4.33
CA ILE A 402 -22.98 -3.43 -3.33
C ILE A 402 -24.10 -2.70 -2.55
N ARG A 403 -24.12 -1.37 -2.51
CA ARG A 403 -25.33 -0.64 -2.18
C ARG A 403 -26.29 -0.90 -3.33
N CYS A 404 -27.10 -1.89 -3.16
CA CYS A 404 -28.13 -2.41 -4.05
C CYS A 404 -28.98 -1.34 -4.76
N ASN A 405 -28.38 -0.30 -5.32
CA ASN A 405 -28.92 0.82 -6.11
C ASN A 405 -30.45 1.00 -5.97
N GLY A 406 -30.89 1.28 -4.73
CA GLY A 406 -32.31 1.53 -4.42
C GLY A 406 -33.09 0.29 -3.94
N ASP A 407 -32.56 -0.93 -4.07
CA ASP A 407 -33.15 -2.11 -3.47
C ASP A 407 -32.54 -2.35 -2.07
N GLU A 408 -33.38 -2.68 -1.08
CA GLU A 408 -32.93 -2.81 0.31
C GLU A 408 -31.80 -3.82 0.50
N THR A 409 -30.74 -3.41 1.18
CA THR A 409 -29.75 -4.31 1.72
C THR A 409 -30.31 -5.02 2.93
N SER A 410 -30.20 -6.35 2.95
CA SER A 410 -30.30 -7.04 4.24
C SER A 410 -29.07 -6.68 5.09
N ILE A 411 -29.21 -6.78 6.41
CA ILE A 411 -28.13 -6.60 7.41
C ILE A 411 -26.88 -7.45 7.09
N GLU A 412 -26.97 -8.41 6.18
CA GLU A 412 -25.99 -9.44 5.85
C GLU A 412 -25.25 -9.22 4.51
N LYS A 413 -25.23 -8.03 3.96
CA LYS A 413 -24.56 -7.70 2.66
C LYS A 413 -25.13 -8.51 1.46
N THR A 414 -26.37 -8.92 1.51
CA THR A 414 -27.08 -9.63 0.44
C THR A 414 -27.94 -8.65 -0.35
N CYS A 415 -27.79 -8.61 -1.68
CA CYS A 415 -28.60 -7.77 -2.54
C CYS A 415 -29.69 -8.58 -3.21
N TYR A 416 -30.88 -7.99 -3.30
CA TYR A 416 -32.05 -8.55 -3.97
C TYR A 416 -32.51 -7.58 -5.07
N PHE A 417 -32.56 -8.04 -6.32
CA PHE A 417 -33.02 -7.28 -7.47
C PHE A 417 -34.26 -7.93 -8.06
N ASN A 418 -35.25 -7.13 -8.48
CA ASN A 418 -36.52 -7.60 -9.01
C ASN A 418 -37.26 -8.58 -8.05
N ARG A 419 -37.62 -8.11 -6.85
CA ARG A 419 -38.25 -8.90 -5.78
C ARG A 419 -39.63 -9.44 -6.12
N SER A 420 -40.30 -8.88 -7.14
CA SER A 420 -41.63 -9.28 -7.57
C SER A 420 -41.64 -10.64 -8.32
N SER A 421 -40.51 -11.07 -8.85
CA SER A 421 -40.42 -12.30 -9.61
C SER A 421 -40.26 -13.53 -8.71
N ASN A 422 -40.94 -14.61 -9.08
CA ASN A 422 -40.83 -15.93 -8.43
C ASN A 422 -39.65 -16.76 -8.95
N LYS A 423 -39.06 -16.39 -10.10
CA LYS A 423 -37.95 -17.12 -10.72
C LYS A 423 -36.63 -16.61 -10.08
N LYS A 424 -36.03 -17.36 -9.19
CA LYS A 424 -34.90 -16.93 -8.38
C LYS A 424 -33.58 -17.43 -8.93
N VAL A 425 -32.58 -16.51 -9.03
CA VAL A 425 -31.19 -16.82 -9.38
C VAL A 425 -30.28 -16.28 -8.29
N TYR A 426 -29.49 -17.16 -7.69
CA TYR A 426 -28.50 -16.83 -6.67
C TYR A 426 -27.09 -16.85 -7.28
N LEU A 427 -26.30 -15.81 -7.02
CA LEU A 427 -24.88 -15.75 -7.37
C LEU A 427 -24.05 -15.81 -6.10
N VAL A 428 -23.21 -16.84 -5.99
CA VAL A 428 -22.44 -17.17 -4.78
C VAL A 428 -20.96 -17.23 -5.09
N GLY A 429 -20.14 -16.58 -4.29
CA GLY A 429 -18.69 -16.66 -4.41
C GLY A 429 -17.95 -15.40 -3.98
N ASP A 430 -16.83 -15.14 -4.65
CA ASP A 430 -15.87 -14.07 -4.29
C ASP A 430 -15.87 -12.88 -5.27
N SER A 431 -14.77 -12.10 -5.25
CA SER A 431 -14.61 -10.90 -6.05
C SER A 431 -14.68 -11.08 -7.56
N HIS A 432 -14.40 -12.27 -8.09
CA HIS A 432 -14.59 -12.56 -9.53
C HIS A 432 -16.03 -12.32 -9.97
N ASN A 433 -16.97 -12.55 -9.06
CA ASN A 433 -18.39 -12.30 -9.31
C ASN A 433 -18.74 -10.81 -9.44
N TRP A 434 -17.98 -9.91 -8.81
CA TRP A 434 -18.29 -8.48 -8.89
C TRP A 434 -18.26 -7.96 -10.32
N ASN A 435 -17.36 -8.50 -11.14
CA ASN A 435 -17.24 -8.05 -12.52
C ASN A 435 -18.33 -8.62 -13.43
N ILE A 436 -18.81 -9.84 -13.16
CA ILE A 436 -19.89 -10.45 -13.96
C ILE A 436 -21.28 -9.95 -13.51
N MET A 437 -21.41 -9.51 -12.26
CA MET A 437 -22.68 -9.13 -11.64
C MET A 437 -23.45 -8.02 -12.36
N PRO A 438 -22.86 -6.89 -12.82
CA PRO A 438 -23.61 -5.79 -13.43
C PRO A 438 -24.32 -6.19 -14.72
N ASP A 439 -23.65 -6.90 -15.63
CA ASP A 439 -24.23 -7.35 -16.88
C ASP A 439 -25.21 -8.52 -16.64
N LEU A 440 -24.87 -9.43 -15.73
CA LEU A 440 -25.77 -10.55 -15.36
C LEU A 440 -27.06 -10.04 -14.71
N LYS A 441 -26.97 -9.05 -13.81
CA LYS A 441 -28.14 -8.35 -13.24
C LYS A 441 -29.07 -7.85 -14.34
N ARG A 442 -28.52 -7.07 -15.28
CA ARG A 442 -29.31 -6.53 -16.41
C ARG A 442 -30.01 -7.63 -17.19
N LYS A 443 -29.28 -8.66 -17.61
CA LYS A 443 -29.82 -9.79 -18.42
C LYS A 443 -30.90 -10.59 -17.69
N LEU A 444 -30.77 -10.77 -16.37
CA LEU A 444 -31.73 -11.49 -15.56
C LEU A 444 -32.99 -10.68 -15.28
N VAL A 445 -32.82 -9.40 -14.90
CA VAL A 445 -33.98 -8.52 -14.62
C VAL A 445 -34.80 -8.29 -15.89
N ASP A 446 -34.16 -8.08 -17.05
CA ASP A 446 -34.83 -7.93 -18.34
C ASP A 446 -35.67 -9.18 -18.74
N LYS A 447 -35.33 -10.35 -18.20
CA LYS A 447 -36.07 -11.64 -18.40
C LYS A 447 -36.96 -12.02 -17.21
N ASP A 448 -37.27 -11.08 -16.35
CA ASP A 448 -38.09 -11.25 -15.18
C ASP A 448 -37.61 -12.33 -14.20
N TYR A 449 -36.30 -12.35 -13.91
CA TYR A 449 -35.75 -13.13 -12.80
C TYR A 449 -35.50 -12.23 -11.58
N GLN A 450 -35.75 -12.78 -10.38
CA GLN A 450 -35.22 -12.22 -9.15
C GLN A 450 -33.75 -12.61 -9.02
N PHE A 451 -32.86 -11.63 -8.97
CA PHE A 451 -31.43 -11.86 -8.83
C PHE A 451 -30.98 -11.59 -7.39
N ILE A 452 -30.32 -12.54 -6.76
CA ILE A 452 -29.85 -12.48 -5.38
C ILE A 452 -28.34 -12.73 -5.36
N THR A 453 -27.59 -11.88 -4.67
CA THR A 453 -26.12 -12.00 -4.62
C THR A 453 -25.61 -12.27 -3.20
N LEU A 454 -24.79 -13.33 -3.08
CA LEU A 454 -24.10 -13.75 -1.87
C LEU A 454 -22.60 -13.75 -2.13
N VAL A 455 -22.06 -12.55 -2.45
CA VAL A 455 -20.69 -12.34 -2.93
C VAL A 455 -19.89 -11.61 -1.87
N TYR A 456 -18.77 -12.19 -1.44
CA TYR A 456 -17.90 -11.64 -0.40
C TYR A 456 -16.46 -11.47 -0.91
N LYS A 457 -15.76 -10.47 -0.36
CA LYS A 457 -14.38 -10.19 -0.69
C LYS A 457 -13.44 -11.32 -0.28
N ALA A 458 -12.75 -11.95 -1.25
CA ALA A 458 -11.75 -12.98 -1.01
C ALA A 458 -12.25 -14.07 -0.04
N CYS A 459 -13.51 -14.47 -0.20
CA CYS A 459 -14.20 -15.43 0.62
C CYS A 459 -15.12 -16.26 -0.25
N PHE A 460 -14.87 -17.55 -0.33
CA PHE A 460 -15.70 -18.49 -1.06
C PHE A 460 -16.60 -19.28 -0.11
N TYR A 461 -17.69 -19.82 -0.63
CA TYR A 461 -18.65 -20.61 0.11
C TYR A 461 -18.11 -21.99 0.47
N PHE A 462 -17.58 -22.14 1.68
CA PHE A 462 -17.15 -23.42 2.25
C PHE A 462 -17.92 -23.69 3.55
N PRO A 463 -19.08 -24.34 3.50
CA PRO A 463 -19.91 -24.61 4.67
C PRO A 463 -19.12 -25.31 5.78
N LYS A 464 -19.45 -25.01 7.04
CA LYS A 464 -18.80 -25.53 8.24
C LYS A 464 -17.31 -25.11 8.40
N PHE A 465 -16.86 -24.09 7.65
CA PHE A 465 -15.57 -23.46 7.83
C PHE A 465 -15.74 -22.01 8.25
N TYR A 466 -14.70 -21.45 8.84
CA TYR A 466 -14.53 -20.01 9.06
C TYR A 466 -13.16 -19.59 8.56
N GLN A 467 -13.06 -18.34 8.11
CA GLN A 467 -11.81 -17.80 7.60
C GLN A 467 -11.09 -17.01 8.69
N VAL A 468 -9.81 -17.30 8.91
CA VAL A 468 -8.94 -16.57 9.86
C VAL A 468 -7.77 -15.92 9.13
N ASN A 469 -7.30 -14.81 9.68
CA ASN A 469 -6.03 -14.23 9.27
C ASN A 469 -4.88 -15.02 9.89
N THR A 470 -3.92 -15.47 9.08
CA THR A 470 -2.82 -16.34 9.53
C THR A 470 -1.86 -15.65 10.48
N LYS A 471 -1.74 -14.30 10.42
CA LYS A 471 -0.87 -13.49 11.28
C LYS A 471 -1.53 -13.18 12.62
N THR A 472 -2.75 -12.64 12.58
CA THR A 472 -3.45 -12.19 13.79
C THR A 472 -4.24 -13.28 14.48
N LYS A 473 -4.45 -14.44 13.82
CA LYS A 473 -5.33 -15.55 14.25
C LYS A 473 -6.78 -15.15 14.52
N LYS A 474 -7.19 -13.95 14.10
CA LYS A 474 -8.56 -13.46 14.26
C LYS A 474 -9.43 -13.89 13.10
N LEU A 475 -10.73 -14.06 13.37
CA LEU A 475 -11.74 -14.28 12.35
C LEU A 475 -11.76 -13.12 11.36
N ASN A 476 -11.95 -13.45 10.07
CA ASN A 476 -12.18 -12.43 9.07
C ASN A 476 -13.65 -11.99 9.10
N PRO A 477 -13.97 -10.76 9.53
CA PRO A 477 -15.36 -10.31 9.66
C PRO A 477 -16.05 -10.12 8.30
N ASP A 478 -15.27 -10.03 7.22
CA ASP A 478 -15.78 -9.86 5.85
C ASP A 478 -16.18 -11.18 5.19
N CYS A 479 -15.90 -12.32 5.85
CA CYS A 479 -16.18 -13.66 5.33
C CYS A 479 -17.25 -14.37 6.17
N ASN A 480 -18.52 -14.09 5.91
CA ASN A 480 -19.64 -14.66 6.67
C ASN A 480 -20.29 -15.87 5.95
N ILE A 481 -19.58 -17.00 5.95
CA ILE A 481 -20.07 -18.26 5.35
C ILE A 481 -21.34 -18.78 6.02
N GLU A 482 -21.48 -18.53 7.31
CA GLU A 482 -22.66 -18.98 8.08
C GLU A 482 -23.95 -18.33 7.57
N SER A 483 -23.90 -17.05 7.25
CA SER A 483 -25.02 -16.33 6.67
C SER A 483 -25.37 -16.89 5.29
N GLN A 484 -24.37 -17.12 4.43
CA GLN A 484 -24.61 -17.77 3.12
C GLN A 484 -25.28 -19.12 3.29
N TYR A 485 -24.79 -19.94 4.23
CA TYR A 485 -25.34 -21.26 4.49
C TYR A 485 -26.81 -21.20 4.97
N LYS A 486 -27.12 -20.30 5.91
CA LYS A 486 -28.51 -20.13 6.41
C LYS A 486 -29.48 -19.68 5.33
N ILE A 487 -29.01 -18.85 4.38
CA ILE A 487 -29.85 -18.43 3.25
C ILE A 487 -30.04 -19.60 2.29
N LEU A 488 -28.95 -20.21 1.81
CA LEU A 488 -28.98 -21.22 0.77
C LEU A 488 -29.69 -22.49 1.22
N SER A 489 -29.60 -22.89 2.48
CA SER A 489 -30.29 -24.10 3.02
C SER A 489 -31.82 -24.04 2.95
N LYS A 490 -32.40 -22.85 2.79
CA LYS A 490 -33.85 -22.61 2.67
C LYS A 490 -34.31 -22.43 1.23
N VAL A 491 -33.38 -22.45 0.27
CA VAL A 491 -33.67 -22.18 -1.14
C VAL A 491 -34.20 -23.47 -1.81
N ASN A 492 -35.34 -23.32 -2.51
CA ASN A 492 -35.95 -24.37 -3.34
C ASN A 492 -36.38 -23.74 -4.67
N ASP A 493 -36.43 -24.54 -5.72
CA ASP A 493 -36.91 -24.17 -7.06
C ASP A 493 -36.22 -22.92 -7.62
N ALA A 494 -34.88 -22.83 -7.43
CA ALA A 494 -34.06 -21.74 -7.87
C ALA A 494 -32.84 -22.21 -8.66
N THR A 495 -32.22 -21.30 -9.37
CA THR A 495 -30.86 -21.50 -9.94
C THR A 495 -29.81 -20.93 -8.99
N ILE A 496 -28.82 -21.74 -8.62
CA ILE A 496 -27.68 -21.28 -7.77
C ILE A 496 -26.40 -21.40 -8.59
N ILE A 497 -25.69 -20.28 -8.73
CA ILE A 497 -24.46 -20.16 -9.52
C ILE A 497 -23.28 -20.03 -8.54
N PHE A 498 -22.30 -20.92 -8.65
CA PHE A 498 -21.04 -20.85 -7.90
C PHE A 498 -19.90 -20.44 -8.83
N PHE A 499 -19.25 -19.32 -8.53
CA PHE A 499 -18.11 -18.83 -9.27
C PHE A 499 -17.11 -18.14 -8.33
N GLY A 500 -15.81 -18.31 -8.60
CA GLY A 500 -14.75 -17.64 -7.86
C GLY A 500 -13.36 -18.19 -8.14
N ARG A 501 -12.38 -17.62 -7.47
CA ARG A 501 -10.96 -17.94 -7.61
C ARG A 501 -10.58 -19.17 -6.78
N LEU A 502 -11.19 -20.32 -7.07
CA LEU A 502 -11.00 -21.59 -6.33
C LEU A 502 -9.52 -22.00 -6.16
N PRO A 503 -8.64 -21.88 -7.18
CA PRO A 503 -7.24 -22.29 -7.03
C PRO A 503 -6.52 -21.56 -5.89
N LEU A 504 -6.83 -20.29 -5.64
CA LEU A 504 -6.23 -19.53 -4.55
C LEU A 504 -6.57 -20.09 -3.17
N TYR A 505 -7.79 -20.61 -3.00
CA TYR A 505 -8.27 -21.13 -1.71
C TYR A 505 -7.83 -22.58 -1.45
N LEU A 506 -7.78 -23.41 -2.50
CA LEU A 506 -7.41 -24.81 -2.40
C LEU A 506 -5.88 -24.97 -2.27
N ASP A 507 -5.11 -24.30 -3.14
CA ASP A 507 -3.66 -24.46 -3.21
C ASP A 507 -2.90 -23.44 -2.33
N ARG A 508 -3.57 -22.38 -1.88
CA ARG A 508 -3.05 -21.35 -0.97
C ARG A 508 -1.83 -20.58 -1.48
N ASN A 509 -1.60 -20.58 -2.78
CA ASN A 509 -0.50 -19.93 -3.44
C ASN A 509 -1.01 -18.87 -4.41
N TYR A 510 -0.31 -17.74 -4.48
CA TYR A 510 -0.48 -16.80 -5.55
C TYR A 510 0.00 -17.37 -6.88
N PHE A 511 -0.57 -16.86 -7.96
CA PHE A 511 -0.27 -17.34 -9.31
C PHE A 511 1.09 -16.84 -9.80
N ASP A 512 1.82 -17.76 -10.45
CA ASP A 512 3.05 -17.50 -11.20
C ASP A 512 2.85 -18.12 -12.59
N ASN A 513 2.82 -17.30 -13.63
CA ASN A 513 2.62 -17.81 -15.00
C ASN A 513 3.87 -18.41 -15.63
N THR A 514 4.99 -18.47 -14.88
CA THR A 514 6.31 -18.97 -15.29
C THR A 514 6.95 -18.22 -16.46
N GLU A 515 6.31 -17.18 -16.97
CA GLU A 515 6.77 -16.35 -18.09
C GLU A 515 7.10 -14.92 -17.64
N GLY A 516 7.33 -14.71 -16.32
CA GLY A 516 7.64 -13.43 -15.71
C GLY A 516 6.44 -12.67 -15.14
N GLY A 517 5.24 -13.23 -15.24
CA GLY A 517 4.04 -12.71 -14.55
C GLY A 517 3.85 -13.43 -13.24
N LYS A 518 4.07 -12.72 -12.14
CA LYS A 518 3.93 -13.27 -10.80
C LYS A 518 3.18 -12.32 -9.89
N GLU A 519 2.12 -12.82 -9.31
CA GLU A 519 1.41 -12.11 -8.28
C GLU A 519 2.28 -11.99 -7.02
N THR A 520 2.36 -10.79 -6.46
CA THR A 520 3.23 -10.51 -5.31
C THR A 520 2.43 -10.44 -4.02
N GLY A 521 2.97 -10.96 -2.95
CA GLY A 521 2.36 -10.91 -1.63
C GLY A 521 2.43 -12.25 -0.90
N ILE A 522 1.72 -12.33 0.23
CA ILE A 522 1.52 -13.56 0.99
C ILE A 522 0.02 -13.68 1.23
N TRP A 523 -0.55 -14.79 0.81
CA TRP A 523 -1.92 -15.11 1.15
C TRP A 523 -2.02 -15.37 2.66
N ASP A 524 -2.63 -14.44 3.38
CA ASP A 524 -2.68 -14.43 4.84
C ASP A 524 -4.02 -14.92 5.42
N ARG A 525 -4.82 -15.63 4.62
CA ARG A 525 -6.13 -16.15 4.99
C ARG A 525 -6.15 -17.66 4.95
N LEU A 526 -6.79 -18.28 5.95
CA LEU A 526 -6.91 -19.71 6.10
C LEU A 526 -8.34 -20.08 6.42
N PHE A 527 -8.89 -21.06 5.70
CA PHE A 527 -10.15 -21.68 6.08
C PHE A 527 -9.88 -22.76 7.11
N VAL A 528 -10.53 -22.64 8.28
CA VAL A 528 -10.39 -23.55 9.41
C VAL A 528 -11.72 -24.27 9.61
N PRO A 529 -11.74 -25.61 9.72
CA PRO A 529 -12.96 -26.35 9.94
C PRO A 529 -13.52 -26.09 11.34
N LYS A 530 -14.86 -26.02 11.43
CA LYS A 530 -15.58 -25.93 12.72
C LYS A 530 -15.52 -27.24 13.50
N ILE A 531 -15.36 -28.36 12.80
CA ILE A 531 -15.26 -29.71 13.36
C ILE A 531 -13.99 -30.33 12.82
N LYS A 532 -13.17 -30.87 13.73
CA LYS A 532 -11.88 -31.50 13.38
C LYS A 532 -12.11 -32.68 12.40
N GLY A 533 -11.30 -32.76 11.35
CA GLY A 533 -11.34 -33.82 10.36
C GLY A 533 -12.17 -33.50 9.11
N LEU A 534 -12.89 -32.37 9.05
CA LEU A 534 -13.58 -31.95 7.82
C LEU A 534 -12.57 -31.40 6.79
N THR A 535 -12.73 -31.78 5.54
CA THR A 535 -12.06 -31.18 4.39
C THR A 535 -12.95 -30.16 3.69
N ILE A 536 -12.35 -29.19 3.01
CA ILE A 536 -13.08 -28.21 2.19
C ILE A 536 -13.81 -28.93 1.07
N GLU A 537 -13.16 -29.89 0.43
CA GLU A 537 -13.63 -30.63 -0.72
C GLU A 537 -14.89 -31.44 -0.37
N ASP A 538 -14.84 -32.25 0.69
CA ASP A 538 -15.98 -33.11 1.08
C ASP A 538 -17.17 -32.26 1.54
N THR A 539 -16.92 -31.20 2.29
CA THR A 539 -18.00 -30.33 2.80
C THR A 539 -18.64 -29.52 1.69
N PHE A 540 -17.87 -28.99 0.75
CA PHE A 540 -18.39 -28.25 -0.39
C PHE A 540 -19.22 -29.21 -1.29
N LYS A 541 -18.62 -30.35 -1.68
CA LYS A 541 -19.30 -31.38 -2.47
C LYS A 541 -20.63 -31.82 -1.86
N THR A 542 -20.62 -32.24 -0.60
CA THR A 542 -21.82 -32.69 0.09
C THR A 542 -22.92 -31.65 0.12
N ASN A 543 -22.54 -30.39 0.37
CA ASN A 543 -23.50 -29.31 0.48
C ASN A 543 -24.09 -28.91 -0.88
N VAL A 544 -23.26 -28.87 -1.93
CA VAL A 544 -23.74 -28.60 -3.30
C VAL A 544 -24.69 -29.71 -3.79
N LEU A 545 -24.36 -30.95 -3.51
CA LEU A 545 -25.26 -32.08 -3.85
C LEU A 545 -26.59 -32.00 -3.08
N GLU A 546 -26.57 -31.57 -1.83
CA GLU A 546 -27.81 -31.35 -1.07
C GLU A 546 -28.68 -30.24 -1.67
N LEU A 547 -28.06 -29.13 -2.04
CA LEU A 547 -28.75 -28.03 -2.74
C LEU A 547 -29.28 -28.46 -4.11
N ALA A 548 -28.58 -29.33 -4.83
CA ALA A 548 -28.97 -29.83 -6.15
C ALA A 548 -30.22 -30.74 -6.12
N LYS A 549 -30.60 -31.28 -4.96
CA LYS A 549 -31.85 -32.07 -4.83
C LYS A 549 -33.08 -31.22 -5.14
N LYS A 550 -33.04 -29.92 -4.89
CA LYS A 550 -34.18 -29.01 -4.99
C LYS A 550 -33.96 -27.81 -5.90
N ASN A 551 -32.75 -27.66 -6.43
CA ASN A 551 -32.36 -26.49 -7.19
C ASN A 551 -31.52 -26.87 -8.41
N LYS A 552 -31.51 -26.03 -9.43
CA LYS A 552 -30.55 -26.07 -10.53
C LYS A 552 -29.24 -25.47 -10.07
N ILE A 553 -28.12 -26.16 -10.20
CA ILE A 553 -26.80 -25.70 -9.81
C ILE A 553 -25.96 -25.45 -11.06
N ILE A 554 -25.35 -24.27 -11.16
CA ILE A 554 -24.38 -23.94 -12.20
C ILE A 554 -23.02 -23.79 -11.54
N LEU A 555 -22.08 -24.66 -11.89
CA LEU A 555 -20.68 -24.60 -11.45
C LEU A 555 -19.85 -23.95 -12.54
N ILE A 556 -19.27 -22.79 -12.26
CA ILE A 556 -18.37 -22.11 -13.19
C ILE A 556 -16.95 -22.45 -12.78
N TYR A 557 -16.19 -23.01 -13.72
CA TYR A 557 -14.80 -23.40 -13.55
C TYR A 557 -13.89 -22.16 -13.45
N PRO A 558 -12.67 -22.32 -12.93
CA PRO A 558 -11.77 -21.18 -12.74
C PRO A 558 -11.54 -20.39 -14.02
N TYR A 559 -11.62 -19.07 -13.91
CA TYR A 559 -11.19 -18.15 -14.94
C TYR A 559 -9.65 -18.23 -15.08
N PRO A 560 -9.06 -18.29 -16.29
CA PRO A 560 -7.63 -18.31 -16.45
C PRO A 560 -6.98 -17.08 -15.80
N GLU A 561 -5.94 -17.28 -14.99
CA GLU A 561 -5.18 -16.19 -14.36
C GLU A 561 -4.07 -15.74 -15.31
N ALA A 562 -3.80 -14.42 -15.40
CA ALA A 562 -2.77 -13.88 -16.28
C ALA A 562 -1.42 -13.74 -15.59
N GLY A 563 -1.41 -13.41 -14.28
CA GLY A 563 -0.21 -13.17 -13.49
C GLY A 563 0.47 -11.83 -13.77
N TRP A 564 0.21 -11.19 -14.92
CA TRP A 564 0.58 -9.81 -15.21
C TRP A 564 -0.62 -8.89 -15.04
N HIS A 565 -0.40 -7.68 -14.59
CA HIS A 565 -1.41 -6.64 -14.67
C HIS A 565 -1.61 -6.24 -16.15
N ILE A 566 -2.57 -6.86 -16.82
CA ILE A 566 -2.76 -6.80 -18.29
C ILE A 566 -2.87 -5.37 -18.83
N PRO A 567 -3.68 -4.45 -18.23
CA PRO A 567 -3.73 -3.07 -18.73
C PRO A 567 -2.36 -2.38 -18.76
N LYS A 568 -1.51 -2.61 -17.74
CA LYS A 568 -0.15 -2.06 -17.72
C LYS A 568 0.73 -2.72 -18.77
N ARG A 569 0.62 -4.03 -18.95
CA ARG A 569 1.40 -4.80 -19.93
C ARG A 569 1.08 -4.35 -21.35
N ILE A 570 -0.21 -4.20 -21.69
CA ILE A 570 -0.65 -3.66 -22.96
C ILE A 570 -0.06 -2.26 -23.20
N LEU A 571 -0.18 -1.38 -22.19
CA LEU A 571 0.34 -0.01 -22.30
C LEU A 571 1.86 0.04 -22.52
N ASN A 572 2.62 -0.78 -21.79
CA ASN A 572 4.07 -0.81 -21.90
C ASN A 572 4.53 -1.34 -23.29
N LEU A 573 3.88 -2.37 -23.79
CA LEU A 573 4.19 -2.93 -25.12
C LEU A 573 3.76 -2.00 -26.25
N SER A 574 2.58 -1.37 -26.15
CA SER A 574 2.11 -0.40 -27.14
C SER A 574 3.06 0.81 -27.31
N LYS A 575 3.76 1.20 -26.25
CA LYS A 575 4.75 2.29 -26.31
C LYS A 575 6.07 1.86 -26.95
N LYS A 576 6.46 0.59 -26.86
CA LYS A 576 7.69 0.06 -27.45
C LYS A 576 7.60 -0.07 -28.98
N ASP A 577 6.39 -0.30 -29.51
CA ASP A 577 6.16 -0.48 -30.95
C ASP A 577 6.04 0.84 -31.73
N ASN A 578 5.96 1.99 -31.06
CA ASN A 578 5.73 3.31 -31.69
C ASN A 578 7.00 3.98 -32.22
N ASN A 579 7.70 3.39 -33.19
CA ASN A 579 8.65 4.14 -34.05
C ASN A 579 7.96 4.94 -35.19
N ASN A 580 6.66 4.83 -35.34
CA ASN A 580 5.86 5.57 -36.32
C ASN A 580 4.70 6.31 -35.63
N ASN A 581 4.50 7.57 -36.00
CA ASN A 581 3.57 8.60 -35.55
C ASN A 581 2.10 8.22 -35.20
N GLU A 582 1.73 6.96 -35.11
CA GLU A 582 0.41 6.52 -34.68
C GLU A 582 0.37 6.32 -33.16
N LYS A 583 -0.41 7.15 -32.54
CA LYS A 583 -0.67 7.19 -31.08
C LYS A 583 -1.28 5.86 -30.63
N TYR A 584 -0.46 4.97 -30.03
CA TYR A 584 -0.89 3.74 -29.36
C TYR A 584 -1.45 2.63 -30.26
N LEU A 585 -0.58 1.97 -31.03
CA LEU A 585 -0.91 0.67 -31.63
C LEU A 585 -1.05 -0.41 -30.55
N ILE A 586 -2.06 -1.27 -30.72
CA ILE A 586 -2.17 -2.51 -29.96
C ILE A 586 -0.90 -3.33 -30.23
N PRO A 587 -0.31 -4.05 -29.26
CA PRO A 587 0.84 -4.90 -29.54
C PRO A 587 0.55 -5.81 -30.74
N LYS A 588 1.44 -5.83 -31.73
CA LYS A 588 1.31 -6.69 -32.92
C LYS A 588 1.19 -8.16 -32.59
N ASN A 589 1.74 -8.57 -31.43
CA ASN A 589 1.66 -9.92 -30.90
C ASN A 589 0.72 -9.94 -29.69
N TYR A 590 -0.22 -10.88 -29.68
CA TYR A 590 -1.12 -11.09 -28.54
C TYR A 590 -0.32 -11.40 -27.26
N ILE A 591 -0.71 -10.76 -26.18
CA ILE A 591 -0.24 -11.12 -24.84
C ILE A 591 -1.02 -12.36 -24.43
N THR A 592 -0.32 -13.46 -24.18
CA THR A 592 -0.95 -14.75 -23.87
C THR A 592 -0.23 -15.42 -22.72
N THR A 593 -0.88 -16.36 -22.04
CA THR A 593 -0.29 -17.21 -21.03
C THR A 593 -0.37 -18.69 -21.46
N SER A 594 0.46 -19.54 -20.88
CA SER A 594 0.46 -20.96 -21.18
C SER A 594 -0.83 -21.65 -20.69
N HIS A 595 -1.50 -22.40 -21.59
CA HIS A 595 -2.66 -23.19 -21.24
C HIS A 595 -2.32 -24.34 -20.30
N ASP A 596 -1.12 -24.93 -20.42
CA ASP A 596 -0.69 -26.01 -19.52
C ASP A 596 -0.42 -25.50 -18.11
N VAL A 597 0.14 -24.28 -17.96
CA VAL A 597 0.31 -23.63 -16.65
C VAL A 597 -1.06 -23.37 -16.02
N TYR A 598 -2.05 -22.91 -16.80
CA TYR A 598 -3.43 -22.78 -16.32
C TYR A 598 -4.02 -24.11 -15.86
N LYS A 599 -3.89 -25.18 -16.67
CA LYS A 599 -4.40 -26.51 -16.30
C LYS A 599 -3.79 -27.01 -14.98
N GLU A 600 -2.48 -26.86 -14.83
CA GLU A 600 -1.79 -27.22 -13.60
C GLU A 600 -2.31 -26.41 -12.42
N ARG A 601 -2.41 -25.10 -12.59
CA ARG A 601 -2.95 -24.18 -11.57
C ARG A 601 -4.37 -24.52 -11.16
N ALA A 602 -5.22 -24.91 -12.10
CA ALA A 602 -6.62 -25.18 -11.88
C ALA A 602 -6.93 -26.65 -11.50
N ARG A 603 -5.90 -27.53 -11.47
CA ARG A 603 -6.07 -28.99 -11.28
C ARG A 603 -6.89 -29.36 -10.04
N SER A 604 -6.60 -28.79 -8.90
CA SER A 604 -7.31 -29.04 -7.64
C SER A 604 -8.79 -28.64 -7.76
N SER A 605 -9.06 -27.51 -8.40
CA SER A 605 -10.41 -26.99 -8.61
C SER A 605 -11.21 -27.85 -9.58
N PHE A 606 -10.61 -28.28 -10.69
CA PHE A 606 -11.25 -29.22 -11.62
C PHE A 606 -11.58 -30.52 -10.92
N LYS A 607 -10.63 -31.13 -10.21
CA LYS A 607 -10.86 -32.36 -9.43
C LYS A 607 -12.04 -32.23 -8.47
N LEU A 608 -12.14 -31.10 -7.76
CA LEU A 608 -13.25 -30.84 -6.86
C LEU A 608 -14.58 -30.74 -7.63
N LEU A 609 -14.65 -29.87 -8.64
CA LEU A 609 -15.88 -29.57 -9.37
C LEU A 609 -16.36 -30.79 -10.19
N ASP A 610 -15.46 -31.55 -10.81
CA ASP A 610 -15.77 -32.78 -11.55
C ASP A 610 -16.35 -33.87 -10.65
N SER A 611 -15.91 -33.93 -9.38
CA SER A 611 -16.42 -34.89 -8.40
C SER A 611 -17.91 -34.71 -8.02
N ILE A 612 -18.50 -33.54 -8.35
CA ILE A 612 -19.89 -33.20 -8.02
C ILE A 612 -20.77 -33.55 -9.20
N GLU A 613 -21.42 -34.71 -9.19
CA GLU A 613 -22.25 -35.21 -10.28
C GLU A 613 -23.72 -35.23 -9.90
N GLY A 614 -24.62 -34.94 -10.88
CA GLY A 614 -26.07 -34.98 -10.67
C GLY A 614 -26.83 -34.37 -11.85
N LYS A 615 -28.11 -34.74 -12.01
CA LYS A 615 -28.97 -34.26 -13.12
C LYS A 615 -29.14 -32.74 -13.13
N ASN A 616 -29.13 -32.11 -11.94
CA ASN A 616 -29.35 -30.69 -11.79
C ASN A 616 -28.02 -29.91 -11.71
N ILE A 617 -26.89 -30.55 -12.04
CA ILE A 617 -25.55 -29.93 -12.04
C ILE A 617 -25.15 -29.57 -13.46
N HIS A 618 -25.00 -28.28 -13.73
CA HIS A 618 -24.56 -27.73 -15.01
C HIS A 618 -23.17 -27.16 -14.86
N ARG A 619 -22.35 -27.18 -15.92
CA ARG A 619 -20.95 -26.75 -15.88
C ARG A 619 -20.64 -25.72 -16.96
N ILE A 620 -19.96 -24.65 -16.59
CA ILE A 620 -19.47 -23.63 -17.51
C ILE A 620 -17.94 -23.57 -17.41
N TYR A 621 -17.28 -23.60 -18.55
CA TYR A 621 -15.84 -23.63 -18.71
C TYR A 621 -15.35 -22.31 -19.34
N PRO A 622 -14.98 -21.29 -18.55
CA PRO A 622 -14.52 -20.00 -19.08
C PRO A 622 -13.26 -20.13 -19.94
N ASP A 623 -12.37 -21.07 -19.61
CA ASP A 623 -11.14 -21.31 -20.38
C ASP A 623 -11.42 -21.57 -21.86
N LYS A 624 -12.54 -22.23 -22.22
CA LYS A 624 -12.92 -22.47 -23.62
C LYS A 624 -13.22 -21.18 -24.40
N LEU A 625 -13.44 -20.05 -23.73
CA LEU A 625 -13.62 -18.76 -24.37
C LEU A 625 -12.29 -18.08 -24.70
N PHE A 626 -11.23 -18.40 -23.96
CA PHE A 626 -9.99 -17.64 -24.01
C PHE A 626 -8.77 -18.50 -24.37
N CYS A 627 -8.77 -19.79 -24.09
CA CYS A 627 -7.65 -20.69 -24.34
C CYS A 627 -7.89 -21.55 -25.61
N ASN A 628 -6.81 -21.81 -26.37
CA ASN A 628 -6.86 -22.57 -27.63
C ASN A 628 -7.83 -21.98 -28.68
N THR A 629 -8.05 -20.67 -28.64
CA THR A 629 -8.95 -19.98 -29.59
C THR A 629 -8.21 -19.54 -30.85
N ILE A 630 -7.35 -18.52 -30.76
CA ILE A 630 -6.56 -18.00 -31.87
C ILE A 630 -5.17 -18.66 -31.92
N ILE A 631 -4.57 -18.91 -30.75
CA ILE A 631 -3.23 -19.49 -30.64
C ILE A 631 -3.34 -20.82 -29.89
N LYS A 632 -2.83 -21.88 -30.50
CA LYS A 632 -2.78 -23.22 -29.90
C LYS A 632 -1.94 -23.22 -28.63
N ASP A 633 -2.39 -23.93 -27.60
CA ASP A 633 -1.76 -24.10 -26.29
C ASP A 633 -1.52 -22.78 -25.52
N ARG A 634 -2.26 -21.71 -25.88
CA ARG A 634 -2.20 -20.41 -25.24
C ARG A 634 -3.59 -19.92 -24.80
N CYS A 635 -3.63 -19.16 -23.72
CA CYS A 635 -4.79 -18.41 -23.26
C CYS A 635 -4.61 -16.93 -23.57
N LEU A 636 -5.57 -16.34 -24.27
CA LEU A 636 -5.56 -14.93 -24.67
C LEU A 636 -5.86 -14.03 -23.47
N THR A 637 -5.15 -12.92 -23.35
CA THR A 637 -5.48 -11.88 -22.38
C THR A 637 -6.20 -10.69 -23.02
N HIS A 638 -6.17 -10.59 -24.35
CA HIS A 638 -6.88 -9.61 -25.17
C HIS A 638 -7.02 -10.13 -26.60
N ASP A 639 -7.93 -9.55 -27.38
CA ASP A 639 -7.98 -9.61 -28.84
C ASP A 639 -7.63 -8.24 -29.44
N ASP A 640 -7.92 -8.01 -30.70
CA ASP A 640 -7.62 -6.76 -31.41
C ASP A 640 -8.47 -5.57 -30.91
N GLU A 641 -9.60 -5.82 -30.28
CA GLU A 641 -10.55 -4.79 -29.87
C GLU A 641 -10.77 -4.74 -28.37
N ASN A 642 -10.62 -5.86 -27.68
CA ASN A 642 -11.05 -6.01 -26.29
C ASN A 642 -9.96 -6.59 -25.41
N MET A 643 -9.86 -6.06 -24.22
CA MET A 643 -9.08 -6.60 -23.13
C MET A 643 -9.96 -7.54 -22.29
N PHE A 644 -9.42 -8.70 -21.86
CA PHE A 644 -10.16 -9.69 -21.10
C PHE A 644 -9.93 -9.60 -19.58
N TYR A 645 -8.95 -8.82 -19.13
CA TYR A 645 -8.59 -8.64 -17.72
C TYR A 645 -8.57 -7.18 -17.32
N ILE A 646 -8.93 -6.87 -16.08
CA ILE A 646 -8.78 -5.53 -15.52
C ILE A 646 -7.52 -5.37 -14.65
N ASP A 647 -6.94 -6.48 -14.25
CA ASP A 647 -5.70 -6.60 -13.49
C ASP A 647 -4.96 -7.88 -13.90
N ASP A 648 -4.56 -8.74 -12.96
CA ASP A 648 -3.82 -9.98 -13.18
C ASP A 648 -4.70 -11.25 -13.15
N ASP A 649 -5.94 -11.15 -12.65
CA ASP A 649 -6.83 -12.32 -12.49
C ASP A 649 -8.33 -12.04 -12.68
N HIS A 650 -8.78 -10.79 -12.52
CA HIS A 650 -10.21 -10.47 -12.62
C HIS A 650 -10.67 -10.23 -14.08
N PRO A 651 -11.83 -10.77 -14.47
CA PRO A 651 -12.37 -10.57 -15.82
C PRO A 651 -12.74 -9.11 -16.09
N SER A 652 -12.51 -8.65 -17.34
CA SER A 652 -12.99 -7.35 -17.82
C SER A 652 -14.49 -7.35 -18.04
N THR A 653 -15.03 -6.17 -18.39
CA THR A 653 -16.46 -6.05 -18.79
C THR A 653 -16.77 -6.96 -19.99
N LYS A 654 -15.86 -7.07 -20.97
CA LYS A 654 -16.06 -7.93 -22.14
C LYS A 654 -16.00 -9.41 -21.80
N ALA A 655 -15.01 -9.82 -21.02
CA ALA A 655 -14.92 -11.21 -20.55
C ALA A 655 -16.14 -11.59 -19.69
N ALA A 656 -16.59 -10.68 -18.84
CA ALA A 656 -17.80 -10.85 -18.03
C ALA A 656 -19.05 -11.05 -18.91
N GLU A 657 -19.22 -10.25 -19.95
CA GLU A 657 -20.30 -10.39 -20.92
C GLU A 657 -20.29 -11.78 -21.60
N MET A 658 -19.10 -12.25 -22.02
CA MET A 658 -18.94 -13.56 -22.66
C MET A 658 -19.32 -14.71 -21.70
N ILE A 659 -18.86 -14.65 -20.43
CA ILE A 659 -19.19 -15.63 -19.40
C ILE A 659 -20.70 -15.59 -19.10
N ASN A 660 -21.29 -14.40 -18.98
CA ASN A 660 -22.72 -14.24 -18.69
C ASN A 660 -23.59 -14.77 -19.82
N ASN A 661 -23.16 -14.70 -21.06
CA ASN A 661 -23.88 -15.30 -22.17
C ASN A 661 -23.96 -16.83 -22.04
N LEU A 662 -22.90 -17.49 -21.55
CA LEU A 662 -22.96 -18.93 -21.23
C LEU A 662 -23.90 -19.20 -20.06
N ILE A 663 -23.85 -18.38 -19.00
CA ILE A 663 -24.76 -18.50 -17.84
C ILE A 663 -26.22 -18.41 -18.31
N MET A 664 -26.55 -17.41 -19.14
CA MET A 664 -27.90 -17.20 -19.63
C MET A 664 -28.38 -18.35 -20.54
N ARG A 665 -27.48 -18.97 -21.31
CA ARG A 665 -27.82 -20.21 -22.09
C ARG A 665 -28.17 -21.31 -21.16
N GLU A 666 -27.38 -21.60 -20.12
CA GLU A 666 -27.63 -22.64 -19.14
C GLU A 666 -28.94 -22.39 -18.35
N ILE A 667 -29.24 -21.16 -17.97
CA ILE A 667 -30.50 -20.82 -17.28
C ILE A 667 -31.72 -21.10 -18.16
N ASN A 668 -31.62 -20.83 -19.46
CA ASN A 668 -32.73 -20.98 -20.40
C ASN A 668 -32.89 -22.43 -20.95
N LEU A 669 -31.92 -23.31 -20.72
CA LEU A 669 -32.06 -24.77 -21.01
C LEU A 669 -32.88 -25.40 -19.89
N ASN A 670 -34.21 -25.42 -20.06
CA ASN A 670 -35.17 -26.17 -19.25
C ASN A 670 -35.67 -27.38 -20.02
#